data_afa30257874eba1b3a4709b67295e5be
#
_entry.id   afa30257874eba1b3a4709b67295e5be
#
_cell.length_a   1.000
_cell.length_b   1.000
_cell.length_c   1.000
_cell.angle_alpha   90.00
_cell.angle_beta   90.00
_cell.angle_gamma   90.00
#
_symmetry.space_group_name_H-M   'P 1'
#
loop_
_entity.id
_entity.type
_entity.pdbx_description
1 polymer ?
#
loop_
_entity_poly.entity_id
_entity_poly.type
_entity_poly.pdbx_seq_one_letter_code
_entity_poly.pdbx_strand_id
1 'polypeptide(L)'
;MLRIKRTAAEWRPLAAPADTNNPSTEWWLTVLERALISRAMDDLEVSKEYRPNPDKPHEGRLKFQFGAKGHEISQLVTASLLNHAHDGATVYYRSRPLMLGVGLSPFEAFASNMHKLEGVSGGRDIGVVFNHKQPGGVTVLPASGDVGAQFTPAIGWAQAVQYRAESMGEDEYRGAVAVAHAGDGATSTNGFWSAINIATQHQLPYIMLIEDNQYALSVPWRYQTAAPSVVDNLANFQGIRIQSVEGGEIEALYSAIHSAIAGARSGEGPQLVHVKVPRLTGHNWQDPAAYKSAEEKAEDARRDPLARLIAWLQDKRDVPASRIEEMTEQAAEFAREQGEATWAQGQEPQASTATDHLFAPAHEVPETAPNTQGPRLTLQASLIKTLDDEMALDPSILVFGEDVGAFGGVHRLTDGLQAKYGEARCFDTSLNEEGIVGRAVGMSMCGLRPVPEIQFRKYADPAHEQIVDAGSLRWRTNGRFGGPMVLRIPVGYQLMGGDPWHAVCGEAMFAHLPGWQIAYPSSAVDAVGLLRTALRGDNPVAFLEHRLLYRLREANAPYPGPDYMLPFGKAAQVREGDDALIVTWGDTVYRSIEAANAVAQSTGAETRILDLRTVVPWDHDAVMQAVKEIGRVLIVHEDTITCGFGAEIAAQVADEAFAYLDAPVKRVACADVPSPTHQNLFDAVMPTSAKITAALEELVRF
;
A
#
# COMPACT_ATOMS: atom_id res chain seq x y z
N MET A 1 -0.58 11.00 46.46
CA MET A 1 -1.62 11.32 45.49
C MET A 1 -0.98 11.55 44.14
N LEU A 2 -0.83 10.51 43.34
CA LEU A 2 -0.45 10.62 41.91
C LEU A 2 -1.77 10.77 41.10
N ARG A 3 -2.26 11.97 40.94
CA ARG A 3 -3.31 12.24 39.94
C ARG A 3 -2.72 11.96 38.57
N ILE A 4 -3.42 11.20 37.71
CA ILE A 4 -3.15 11.12 36.28
C ILE A 4 -3.46 12.52 35.72
N LYS A 5 -2.54 13.47 35.92
CA LYS A 5 -2.60 14.80 35.32
C LYS A 5 -1.75 14.81 34.09
N ARG A 6 -2.20 14.12 33.02
CA ARG A 6 -1.53 14.21 31.74
C ARG A 6 -2.52 14.82 30.72
N THR A 7 -2.18 15.95 30.19
CA THR A 7 -2.81 16.47 28.95
C THR A 7 -2.37 15.60 27.78
N ALA A 8 -3.05 15.66 26.64
CA ALA A 8 -2.61 15.00 25.41
C ALA A 8 -1.15 15.36 25.06
N ALA A 9 -0.73 16.61 25.35
CA ALA A 9 0.65 17.06 25.14
C ALA A 9 1.70 16.39 26.06
N GLU A 10 1.27 15.80 27.17
CA GLU A 10 2.14 15.11 28.14
C GLU A 10 2.14 13.58 27.96
N TRP A 11 1.32 13.05 27.05
CA TRP A 11 1.30 11.63 26.74
C TRP A 11 2.62 11.22 26.06
N ARG A 12 3.24 10.17 26.56
CA ARG A 12 4.54 9.66 26.07
C ARG A 12 4.45 8.17 25.81
N PRO A 13 5.29 7.64 24.90
CA PRO A 13 5.45 6.19 24.76
C PRO A 13 5.72 5.51 26.11
N LEU A 14 5.28 4.28 26.22
CA LEU A 14 5.60 3.42 27.33
C LEU A 14 7.07 3.03 27.23
N ALA A 15 7.86 3.42 28.23
CA ALA A 15 9.28 3.10 28.24
C ALA A 15 9.51 1.61 28.48
N ALA A 16 10.58 1.06 27.91
CA ALA A 16 11.06 -0.27 28.28
C ALA A 16 11.44 -0.30 29.76
N PRO A 17 11.33 -1.47 30.45
CA PRO A 17 11.79 -1.58 31.81
C PRO A 17 13.31 -1.37 31.91
N ALA A 18 13.76 -0.73 32.95
CA ALA A 18 15.18 -0.46 33.17
C ALA A 18 16.01 -1.76 33.27
N ASP A 19 15.44 -2.79 33.89
CA ASP A 19 15.94 -4.17 33.84
C ASP A 19 14.98 -5.00 32.98
N THR A 20 15.39 -5.31 31.76
CA THR A 20 14.58 -6.09 30.83
C THR A 20 14.46 -7.57 31.20
N ASN A 21 15.31 -8.07 32.09
CA ASN A 21 15.20 -9.44 32.60
C ASN A 21 14.27 -9.56 33.81
N ASN A 22 14.08 -8.47 34.56
CA ASN A 22 13.22 -8.45 35.73
C ASN A 22 12.51 -7.09 35.86
N PRO A 23 11.41 -6.85 35.13
CA PRO A 23 10.67 -5.59 35.19
C PRO A 23 10.21 -5.27 36.64
N SER A 24 10.39 -4.02 37.04
CA SER A 24 10.00 -3.53 38.37
C SER A 24 8.48 -3.50 38.55
N THR A 25 8.02 -3.51 39.80
CA THR A 25 6.60 -3.33 40.12
C THR A 25 6.04 -2.02 39.56
N GLU A 26 6.82 -0.93 39.61
CA GLU A 26 6.40 0.38 39.10
C GLU A 26 6.20 0.35 37.57
N TRP A 27 7.07 -0.36 36.85
CA TRP A 27 6.87 -0.53 35.40
C TRP A 27 5.56 -1.30 35.09
N TRP A 28 5.29 -2.38 35.83
CA TRP A 28 4.04 -3.13 35.69
C TRP A 28 2.80 -2.30 36.06
N LEU A 29 2.91 -1.41 37.06
CA LEU A 29 1.83 -0.46 37.36
C LEU A 29 1.59 0.52 36.21
N THR A 30 2.65 0.94 35.50
CA THR A 30 2.47 1.77 34.30
C THR A 30 1.80 0.99 33.17
N VAL A 31 2.13 -0.28 32.95
CA VAL A 31 1.42 -1.16 32.01
C VAL A 31 -0.06 -1.29 32.39
N LEU A 32 -0.34 -1.53 33.66
CA LEU A 32 -1.70 -1.61 34.22
C LEU A 32 -2.49 -0.33 33.98
N GLU A 33 -1.88 0.85 34.27
CA GLU A 33 -2.51 2.16 34.02
C GLU A 33 -2.99 2.28 32.57
N ARG A 34 -2.12 1.96 31.59
CA ARG A 34 -2.44 2.03 30.16
C ARG A 34 -3.54 1.03 29.77
N ALA A 35 -3.49 -0.18 30.33
CA ALA A 35 -4.50 -1.21 30.08
C ALA A 35 -5.88 -0.78 30.62
N LEU A 36 -5.93 -0.22 31.82
CA LEU A 36 -7.15 0.31 32.43
C LEU A 36 -7.73 1.48 31.61
N ILE A 37 -6.88 2.40 31.14
CA ILE A 37 -7.32 3.51 30.28
C ILE A 37 -7.89 2.96 28.96
N SER A 38 -7.21 2.03 28.28
CA SER A 38 -7.71 1.42 27.05
C SER A 38 -9.08 0.75 27.27
N ARG A 39 -9.23 0.00 28.38
CA ARG A 39 -10.49 -0.66 28.72
C ARG A 39 -11.60 0.34 29.03
N ALA A 40 -11.30 1.40 29.76
CA ALA A 40 -12.25 2.49 30.05
C ALA A 40 -12.70 3.22 28.76
N MET A 41 -11.79 3.41 27.80
CA MET A 41 -12.14 3.94 26.49
C MET A 41 -13.11 3.01 25.75
N ASP A 42 -12.85 1.67 25.75
CA ASP A 42 -13.76 0.69 25.14
C ASP A 42 -15.17 0.75 25.78
N ASP A 43 -15.23 0.86 27.13
CA ASP A 43 -16.52 0.96 27.84
C ASP A 43 -17.27 2.24 27.52
N LEU A 44 -16.56 3.35 27.39
CA LEU A 44 -17.14 4.64 27.04
C LEU A 44 -17.70 4.63 25.61
N GLU A 45 -16.95 4.08 24.66
CA GLU A 45 -17.31 4.02 23.23
C GLU A 45 -18.56 3.17 22.97
N VAL A 46 -18.81 2.11 23.74
CA VAL A 46 -20.03 1.29 23.60
C VAL A 46 -21.23 1.87 24.37
N SER A 47 -21.05 2.94 25.14
CA SER A 47 -22.12 3.60 25.86
C SER A 47 -23.14 4.25 24.92
N LYS A 48 -24.36 4.47 25.42
CA LYS A 48 -25.43 5.12 24.62
C LYS A 48 -25.08 6.54 24.16
N GLU A 49 -24.19 7.20 24.88
CA GLU A 49 -23.78 8.58 24.63
C GLU A 49 -22.83 8.69 23.42
N TYR A 50 -21.96 7.68 23.22
CA TYR A 50 -20.92 7.71 22.20
C TYR A 50 -21.32 6.97 20.93
N ARG A 51 -22.00 5.83 21.03
CA ARG A 51 -22.38 5.01 19.86
C ARG A 51 -23.43 5.71 18.99
N PRO A 52 -23.52 5.38 17.71
CA PRO A 52 -24.58 5.86 16.83
C PRO A 52 -25.96 5.54 17.38
N ASN A 53 -26.89 6.50 17.33
CA ASN A 53 -28.30 6.26 17.56
C ASN A 53 -28.85 5.47 16.37
N PRO A 54 -29.47 4.28 16.55
CA PRO A 54 -30.06 3.51 15.46
C PRO A 54 -31.07 4.27 14.63
N ASP A 55 -31.85 5.15 15.30
CA ASP A 55 -32.89 5.96 14.65
C ASP A 55 -32.34 7.24 13.98
N LYS A 56 -31.12 7.65 14.38
CA LYS A 56 -30.44 8.86 13.92
C LYS A 56 -28.93 8.65 13.84
N PRO A 57 -28.46 7.88 12.85
CA PRO A 57 -27.05 7.46 12.79
C PRO A 57 -26.04 8.61 12.73
N HIS A 58 -26.49 9.81 12.31
CA HIS A 58 -25.64 11.00 12.22
C HIS A 58 -25.46 11.75 13.55
N GLU A 59 -26.28 11.45 14.57
CA GLU A 59 -26.20 12.10 15.88
C GLU A 59 -25.20 11.42 16.85
N GLY A 60 -24.68 10.23 16.52
CA GLY A 60 -23.67 9.55 17.31
C GLY A 60 -22.27 10.18 17.21
N ARG A 61 -21.51 10.14 18.32
CA ARG A 61 -20.13 10.65 18.34
C ARG A 61 -19.17 9.73 17.57
N LEU A 62 -19.47 8.43 17.52
CA LEU A 62 -18.64 7.39 16.86
C LEU A 62 -19.42 6.73 15.73
N LYS A 63 -18.70 6.29 14.69
CA LYS A 63 -19.29 5.49 13.60
C LYS A 63 -18.90 4.02 13.71
N PHE A 64 -17.66 3.73 14.12
CA PHE A 64 -17.11 2.40 14.28
C PHE A 64 -16.46 2.24 15.64
N GLN A 65 -16.50 1.02 16.19
CA GLN A 65 -15.81 0.68 17.44
C GLN A 65 -15.45 -0.80 17.42
N PHE A 66 -14.20 -1.10 17.74
CA PHE A 66 -13.69 -2.45 17.93
C PHE A 66 -12.94 -2.47 19.25
N GLY A 67 -13.50 -3.13 20.26
CA GLY A 67 -12.89 -3.21 21.59
C GLY A 67 -11.67 -4.12 21.60
N ALA A 68 -10.70 -3.78 22.45
CA ALA A 68 -9.47 -4.55 22.66
C ALA A 68 -9.49 -5.35 23.97
N LYS A 69 -10.64 -5.47 24.64
CA LYS A 69 -10.77 -6.17 25.91
C LYS A 69 -10.30 -7.62 25.83
N GLY A 70 -9.33 -7.96 26.66
CA GLY A 70 -8.66 -9.26 26.66
C GLY A 70 -7.34 -9.30 25.90
N HIS A 71 -6.98 -8.24 25.17
CA HIS A 71 -5.78 -8.16 24.33
C HIS A 71 -4.76 -7.12 24.81
N GLU A 72 -5.02 -6.43 25.93
CA GLU A 72 -4.29 -5.23 26.32
C GLU A 72 -2.82 -5.51 26.68
N ILE A 73 -2.54 -6.58 27.42
CA ILE A 73 -1.24 -6.77 28.07
C ILE A 73 -0.14 -7.12 27.07
N SER A 74 -0.40 -8.06 26.16
CA SER A 74 0.53 -8.44 25.09
C SER A 74 0.93 -7.24 24.22
N GLN A 75 -0.03 -6.40 23.88
CA GLN A 75 0.17 -5.21 23.06
C GLN A 75 1.01 -4.14 23.78
N LEU A 76 0.73 -3.87 25.06
CA LEU A 76 1.47 -2.88 25.85
C LEU A 76 2.90 -3.32 26.14
N VAL A 77 3.10 -4.62 26.45
CA VAL A 77 4.44 -5.19 26.59
C VAL A 77 5.22 -5.03 25.27
N THR A 78 4.62 -5.39 24.14
CA THR A 78 5.26 -5.24 22.83
C THR A 78 5.60 -3.78 22.54
N ALA A 79 4.65 -2.86 22.74
CA ALA A 79 4.87 -1.42 22.52
C ALA A 79 6.04 -0.88 23.34
N SER A 80 6.19 -1.30 24.60
CA SER A 80 7.27 -0.84 25.47
C SER A 80 8.65 -1.31 25.03
N LEU A 81 8.74 -2.47 24.37
CA LEU A 81 9.98 -3.08 23.90
C LEU A 81 10.39 -2.63 22.49
N LEU A 82 9.50 -1.96 21.76
CA LEU A 82 9.81 -1.27 20.52
C LEU A 82 10.43 0.09 20.83
N ASN A 83 11.71 0.09 21.14
CA ASN A 83 12.45 1.23 21.68
C ASN A 83 13.59 1.73 20.78
N HIS A 84 13.72 1.19 19.59
CA HIS A 84 14.68 1.67 18.61
C HIS A 84 14.00 2.71 17.69
N ALA A 85 14.73 3.78 17.34
CA ALA A 85 14.20 4.90 16.55
C ALA A 85 13.67 4.48 15.15
N HIS A 86 14.17 3.36 14.64
CA HIS A 86 13.80 2.82 13.33
C HIS A 86 13.00 1.51 13.42
N ASP A 87 12.48 1.17 14.62
CA ASP A 87 11.52 0.08 14.71
C ASP A 87 10.26 0.41 13.90
N GLY A 88 9.74 -0.59 13.20
CA GLY A 88 8.46 -0.52 12.50
C GLY A 88 7.41 -1.42 13.13
N ALA A 89 6.17 -1.02 13.04
CA ALA A 89 5.05 -1.88 13.40
C ALA A 89 3.91 -1.74 12.41
N THR A 90 3.29 -2.85 12.03
CA THR A 90 1.98 -2.86 11.40
C THR A 90 0.95 -3.39 12.38
N VAL A 91 -0.26 -2.84 12.32
CA VAL A 91 -1.31 -3.07 13.30
C VAL A 91 -2.65 -3.35 12.62
N TYR A 92 -3.66 -3.72 13.40
CA TYR A 92 -5.03 -3.92 12.92
C TYR A 92 -6.04 -3.20 13.82
N TYR A 93 -7.32 -3.26 13.50
CA TYR A 93 -8.38 -2.51 14.18
C TYR A 93 -8.47 -2.72 15.71
N ARG A 94 -7.94 -3.83 16.25
CA ARG A 94 -7.96 -4.12 17.69
C ARG A 94 -6.69 -3.69 18.42
N SER A 95 -5.77 -2.97 17.76
CA SER A 95 -4.45 -2.63 18.28
C SER A 95 -4.39 -1.34 19.12
N ARG A 96 -5.53 -0.83 19.62
CA ARG A 96 -5.53 0.40 20.43
C ARG A 96 -4.54 0.38 21.61
N PRO A 97 -4.44 -0.69 22.42
CA PRO A 97 -3.45 -0.72 23.50
C PRO A 97 -2.01 -0.53 23.02
N LEU A 98 -1.63 -1.18 21.90
CA LEU A 98 -0.33 -0.98 21.28
C LEU A 98 -0.14 0.48 20.87
N MET A 99 -1.13 1.09 20.25
CA MET A 99 -1.08 2.49 19.84
C MET A 99 -0.91 3.45 21.02
N LEU A 100 -1.65 3.23 22.11
CA LEU A 100 -1.47 3.99 23.34
C LEU A 100 -0.09 3.79 23.94
N GLY A 101 0.46 2.58 23.82
CA GLY A 101 1.79 2.21 24.28
C GLY A 101 2.91 2.89 23.49
N VAL A 102 2.78 3.02 22.17
CA VAL A 102 3.77 3.69 21.31
C VAL A 102 3.63 5.21 21.28
N GLY A 103 2.65 5.79 22.02
CA GLY A 103 2.55 7.22 22.21
C GLY A 103 1.38 7.93 21.55
N LEU A 104 0.49 7.23 20.81
CA LEU A 104 -0.78 7.82 20.39
C LEU A 104 -1.60 8.17 21.64
N SER A 105 -1.96 9.43 21.82
CA SER A 105 -2.71 9.88 22.98
C SER A 105 -4.17 9.41 22.94
N PRO A 106 -4.85 9.26 24.10
CA PRO A 106 -6.28 8.99 24.15
C PRO A 106 -7.11 10.05 23.42
N PHE A 107 -6.71 11.32 23.45
CA PHE A 107 -7.34 12.38 22.68
C PHE A 107 -7.29 12.11 21.17
N GLU A 108 -6.11 11.78 20.60
CA GLU A 108 -5.95 11.46 19.19
C GLU A 108 -6.67 10.17 18.79
N ALA A 109 -6.70 9.16 19.68
CA ALA A 109 -7.44 7.93 19.46
C ALA A 109 -8.95 8.18 19.41
N PHE A 110 -9.51 9.00 20.33
CA PHE A 110 -10.91 9.44 20.23
C PHE A 110 -11.14 10.32 18.99
N ALA A 111 -10.24 11.25 18.69
CA ALA A 111 -10.32 12.10 17.50
C ALA A 111 -10.39 11.27 16.21
N SER A 112 -9.63 10.17 16.14
CA SER A 112 -9.71 9.22 15.03
C SER A 112 -11.10 8.60 14.92
N ASN A 113 -11.63 8.06 16.02
CA ASN A 113 -12.95 7.41 16.06
C ASN A 113 -14.12 8.41 15.88
N MET A 114 -13.94 9.67 16.27
CA MET A 114 -14.90 10.77 16.09
C MET A 114 -14.71 11.50 14.75
N HIS A 115 -13.81 11.04 13.90
CA HIS A 115 -13.48 11.61 12.59
C HIS A 115 -13.08 13.09 12.62
N LYS A 116 -12.37 13.50 13.68
CA LYS A 116 -11.84 14.85 13.82
C LYS A 116 -10.51 15.01 13.08
N LEU A 117 -10.14 16.26 12.81
CA LEU A 117 -8.89 16.58 12.09
C LEU A 117 -7.63 16.12 12.82
N GLU A 118 -7.64 16.11 14.16
CA GLU A 118 -6.54 15.67 15.02
C GLU A 118 -6.36 14.14 15.03
N GLY A 119 -7.33 13.38 14.51
CA GLY A 119 -7.22 11.93 14.33
C GLY A 119 -6.15 11.55 13.30
N VAL A 120 -5.74 10.29 13.34
CA VAL A 120 -4.62 9.76 12.50
C VAL A 120 -4.85 9.86 11.00
N SER A 121 -6.09 9.98 10.55
CA SER A 121 -6.48 10.14 9.14
C SER A 121 -7.01 11.55 8.80
N GLY A 122 -7.12 12.44 9.79
CA GLY A 122 -7.82 13.72 9.60
C GLY A 122 -9.27 13.56 9.17
N GLY A 123 -9.94 12.50 9.64
CA GLY A 123 -11.35 12.19 9.33
C GLY A 123 -11.58 11.47 7.99
N ARG A 124 -10.53 11.07 7.26
CA ARG A 124 -10.64 10.43 5.94
C ARG A 124 -10.88 8.92 6.00
N ASP A 125 -10.29 8.23 6.96
CA ASP A 125 -10.41 6.79 7.13
C ASP A 125 -11.19 6.45 8.40
N ILE A 126 -11.59 5.18 8.57
CA ILE A 126 -12.26 4.73 9.79
C ILE A 126 -11.28 4.79 10.97
N GLY A 127 -11.78 5.24 12.12
CA GLY A 127 -10.94 5.63 13.26
C GLY A 127 -10.08 4.54 13.89
N VAL A 128 -10.32 3.28 13.53
CA VAL A 128 -9.56 2.11 14.00
C VAL A 128 -8.48 1.64 13.00
N VAL A 129 -8.35 2.31 11.87
CA VAL A 129 -7.25 2.13 10.91
C VAL A 129 -6.12 3.06 11.32
N PHE A 130 -5.24 2.53 12.17
CA PHE A 130 -4.20 3.32 12.83
C PHE A 130 -2.97 3.54 11.95
N ASN A 131 -2.30 4.64 12.21
CA ASN A 131 -0.93 4.94 11.81
C ASN A 131 -0.32 5.88 12.85
N HIS A 132 1.00 5.87 12.98
CA HIS A 132 1.67 6.80 13.89
C HIS A 132 3.13 6.98 13.49
N LYS A 133 3.61 8.21 13.51
CA LYS A 133 5.01 8.53 13.25
C LYS A 133 5.49 9.48 14.32
N GLN A 134 6.40 9.01 15.16
CA GLN A 134 7.00 9.81 16.21
C GLN A 134 8.48 10.02 15.93
N PRO A 135 8.97 11.27 15.92
CA PRO A 135 10.40 11.54 15.77
C PRO A 135 11.23 10.80 16.84
N GLY A 136 12.19 9.99 16.40
CA GLY A 136 13.05 9.21 17.29
C GLY A 136 12.39 8.03 18.03
N GLY A 137 11.19 7.63 17.59
CA GLY A 137 10.46 6.49 18.13
C GLY A 137 9.96 5.56 17.02
N VAL A 138 9.24 4.50 17.42
CA VAL A 138 8.67 3.52 16.49
C VAL A 138 7.75 4.18 15.46
N THR A 139 7.85 3.72 14.22
CA THR A 139 6.89 4.07 13.16
C THR A 139 5.83 2.99 13.06
N VAL A 140 4.56 3.35 13.31
CA VAL A 140 3.43 2.47 13.01
C VAL A 140 2.96 2.78 11.59
N LEU A 141 3.17 1.82 10.70
CA LEU A 141 2.79 1.92 9.30
C LEU A 141 1.25 1.96 9.19
N PRO A 142 0.70 2.65 8.20
CA PRO A 142 -0.73 2.72 8.02
C PRO A 142 -1.36 1.33 7.92
N ALA A 143 -2.31 1.06 8.80
CA ALA A 143 -3.11 -0.15 8.72
C ALA A 143 -4.07 -0.09 7.52
N SER A 144 -4.59 -1.25 7.12
CA SER A 144 -5.68 -1.42 6.17
C SER A 144 -6.93 -1.96 6.85
N GLY A 145 -8.09 -1.77 6.25
CA GLY A 145 -9.31 -2.48 6.62
C GLY A 145 -9.27 -3.97 6.21
N ASP A 146 -8.40 -4.32 5.28
CA ASP A 146 -8.25 -5.67 4.74
C ASP A 146 -7.40 -6.53 5.68
N VAL A 147 -8.02 -7.57 6.23
CA VAL A 147 -7.39 -8.44 7.23
C VAL A 147 -6.26 -9.25 6.58
N GLY A 148 -5.04 -9.08 7.06
CA GLY A 148 -3.85 -9.75 6.54
C GLY A 148 -2.98 -8.90 5.61
N ALA A 149 -3.49 -7.78 5.08
CA ALA A 149 -2.74 -6.86 4.24
C ALA A 149 -1.51 -6.27 4.93
N GLN A 150 -1.51 -6.18 6.26
CA GLN A 150 -0.43 -5.59 7.05
C GLN A 150 0.86 -6.41 7.09
N PHE A 151 0.84 -7.70 6.76
CA PHE A 151 2.02 -8.56 6.92
C PHE A 151 3.15 -8.22 5.94
N THR A 152 2.84 -8.03 4.66
CA THR A 152 3.87 -7.81 3.63
C THR A 152 4.48 -6.39 3.65
N PRO A 153 3.77 -5.30 4.01
CA PRO A 153 4.42 -4.03 4.33
C PRO A 153 5.39 -4.10 5.52
N ALA A 154 5.07 -4.88 6.57
CA ALA A 154 6.01 -5.08 7.68
C ALA A 154 7.29 -5.80 7.25
N ILE A 155 7.18 -6.78 6.33
CA ILE A 155 8.34 -7.42 5.70
C ILE A 155 9.19 -6.40 4.94
N GLY A 156 8.54 -5.51 4.18
CA GLY A 156 9.23 -4.46 3.45
C GLY A 156 10.02 -3.54 4.37
N TRP A 157 9.46 -3.16 5.52
CA TRP A 157 10.17 -2.40 6.54
C TRP A 157 11.34 -3.19 7.13
N ALA A 158 11.14 -4.46 7.50
CA ALA A 158 12.21 -5.32 8.04
C ALA A 158 13.39 -5.45 7.07
N GLN A 159 13.11 -5.67 5.79
CA GLN A 159 14.14 -5.75 4.75
C GLN A 159 14.83 -4.41 4.53
N ALA A 160 14.08 -3.30 4.59
CA ALA A 160 14.65 -1.97 4.44
C ALA A 160 15.61 -1.60 5.57
N VAL A 161 15.27 -1.86 6.83
CA VAL A 161 16.17 -1.57 7.96
C VAL A 161 17.43 -2.43 7.90
N GLN A 162 17.30 -3.70 7.51
CA GLN A 162 18.45 -4.58 7.29
C GLN A 162 19.34 -4.08 6.15
N TYR A 163 18.76 -3.74 5.00
CA TYR A 163 19.48 -3.22 3.84
C TYR A 163 20.22 -1.91 4.16
N ARG A 164 19.57 -0.97 4.86
CA ARG A 164 20.17 0.30 5.27
C ARG A 164 21.37 0.08 6.20
N ALA A 165 21.20 -0.79 7.20
CA ALA A 165 22.27 -1.12 8.15
C ALA A 165 23.46 -1.84 7.51
N GLU A 166 23.19 -2.84 6.65
CA GLU A 166 24.21 -3.76 6.17
C GLU A 166 24.82 -3.32 4.82
N SER A 167 23.99 -2.82 3.89
CA SER A 167 24.42 -2.50 2.52
C SER A 167 24.70 -1.01 2.34
N MET A 168 23.92 -0.12 2.97
CA MET A 168 24.17 1.32 2.91
C MET A 168 25.15 1.79 3.99
N GLY A 169 25.42 0.99 5.03
CA GLY A 169 26.32 1.32 6.12
C GLY A 169 25.77 2.37 7.10
N GLU A 170 24.46 2.47 7.21
CA GLU A 170 23.75 3.37 8.12
C GLU A 170 23.57 2.70 9.48
N ASP A 171 24.57 2.86 10.35
CA ASP A 171 24.62 2.17 11.65
C ASP A 171 23.43 2.50 12.57
N GLU A 172 22.76 3.62 12.37
CA GLU A 172 21.55 4.00 13.11
C GLU A 172 20.36 3.05 12.89
N TYR A 173 20.37 2.24 11.83
CA TYR A 173 19.36 1.20 11.57
C TYR A 173 19.70 -0.16 12.17
N ARG A 174 20.93 -0.33 12.66
CA ARG A 174 21.39 -1.61 13.20
C ARG A 174 20.62 -2.03 14.43
N GLY A 175 20.02 -3.22 14.38
CA GLY A 175 19.19 -3.74 15.47
C GLY A 175 17.73 -3.24 15.45
N ALA A 176 17.33 -2.45 14.44
CA ALA A 176 15.92 -2.15 14.23
C ALA A 176 15.16 -3.41 13.79
N VAL A 177 13.89 -3.50 14.17
CA VAL A 177 13.01 -4.64 13.86
C VAL A 177 11.67 -4.16 13.29
N ALA A 178 10.94 -5.06 12.66
CA ALA A 178 9.55 -4.84 12.30
C ALA A 178 8.63 -5.85 13.00
N VAL A 179 7.53 -5.35 13.56
CA VAL A 179 6.48 -6.18 14.17
C VAL A 179 5.22 -6.12 13.31
N ALA A 180 4.69 -7.28 12.91
CA ALA A 180 3.34 -7.38 12.38
C ALA A 180 2.41 -7.92 13.48
N HIS A 181 1.44 -7.11 13.87
CA HIS A 181 0.43 -7.46 14.87
C HIS A 181 -0.89 -7.85 14.18
N ALA A 182 -1.42 -9.01 14.53
CA ALA A 182 -2.64 -9.54 13.92
C ALA A 182 -3.39 -10.49 14.87
N GLY A 183 -4.66 -10.75 14.55
CA GLY A 183 -5.43 -11.83 15.15
C GLY A 183 -5.22 -13.17 14.42
N ASP A 184 -5.68 -14.25 15.03
CA ASP A 184 -5.64 -15.63 14.49
C ASP A 184 -6.25 -15.73 13.09
N GLY A 185 -7.41 -15.10 12.84
CA GLY A 185 -8.06 -15.13 11.53
C GLY A 185 -7.20 -14.62 10.38
N ALA A 186 -6.29 -13.68 10.64
CA ALA A 186 -5.38 -13.15 9.62
C ALA A 186 -4.35 -14.17 9.13
N THR A 187 -4.09 -15.25 9.89
CA THR A 187 -3.12 -16.29 9.51
C THR A 187 -3.62 -17.22 8.40
N SER A 188 -4.87 -17.05 7.97
CA SER A 188 -5.44 -17.78 6.83
C SER A 188 -5.31 -17.03 5.51
N THR A 189 -4.83 -15.81 5.52
CA THR A 189 -4.72 -14.94 4.32
C THR A 189 -3.45 -15.18 3.53
N ASN A 190 -3.46 -14.80 2.24
CA ASN A 190 -2.26 -14.83 1.39
C ASN A 190 -1.13 -13.97 1.96
N GLY A 191 -1.44 -12.79 2.52
CA GLY A 191 -0.44 -11.89 3.11
C GLY A 191 0.38 -12.54 4.22
N PHE A 192 -0.24 -13.35 5.09
CA PHE A 192 0.48 -14.10 6.11
C PHE A 192 1.47 -15.11 5.52
N TRP A 193 1.02 -15.94 4.56
CA TRP A 193 1.86 -16.96 3.94
C TRP A 193 2.97 -16.36 3.09
N SER A 194 2.68 -15.26 2.40
CA SER A 194 3.66 -14.45 1.69
C SER A 194 4.75 -13.96 2.62
N ALA A 195 4.34 -13.33 3.73
CA ALA A 195 5.27 -12.73 4.68
C ALA A 195 6.17 -13.76 5.37
N ILE A 196 5.62 -14.89 5.84
CA ILE A 196 6.42 -15.90 6.52
C ILE A 196 7.45 -16.53 5.58
N ASN A 197 7.07 -16.76 4.31
CA ASN A 197 7.98 -17.30 3.31
C ASN A 197 9.14 -16.33 3.03
N ILE A 198 8.85 -15.07 2.80
CA ILE A 198 9.86 -14.04 2.53
C ILE A 198 10.76 -13.83 3.76
N ALA A 199 10.17 -13.71 4.96
CA ALA A 199 10.93 -13.48 6.19
C ALA A 199 11.94 -14.59 6.45
N THR A 200 11.52 -15.84 6.28
CA THR A 200 12.38 -17.02 6.54
C THR A 200 13.45 -17.21 5.47
N GLN A 201 13.13 -16.90 4.21
CA GLN A 201 14.11 -16.94 3.10
C GLN A 201 15.24 -15.94 3.32
N HIS A 202 14.92 -14.72 3.75
CA HIS A 202 15.90 -13.65 3.93
C HIS A 202 16.40 -13.48 5.37
N GLN A 203 15.92 -14.29 6.31
CA GLN A 203 16.25 -14.20 7.75
C GLN A 203 16.10 -12.78 8.30
N LEU A 204 14.95 -12.15 7.99
CA LEU A 204 14.68 -10.75 8.30
C LEU A 204 14.48 -10.52 9.81
N PRO A 205 14.79 -9.32 10.35
CA PRO A 205 14.50 -8.90 11.72
C PRO A 205 13.00 -8.63 11.89
N TYR A 206 12.20 -9.68 11.79
CA TYR A 206 10.74 -9.63 11.69
C TYR A 206 10.06 -10.42 12.80
N ILE A 207 9.06 -9.84 13.43
CA ILE A 207 8.27 -10.46 14.49
C ILE A 207 6.79 -10.49 14.09
N MET A 208 6.16 -11.65 14.14
CA MET A 208 4.70 -11.79 14.07
C MET A 208 4.14 -11.95 15.49
N LEU A 209 3.37 -10.98 15.97
CA LEU A 209 2.59 -11.08 17.19
C LEU A 209 1.16 -11.48 16.82
N ILE A 210 0.81 -12.75 17.06
CA ILE A 210 -0.50 -13.30 16.71
C ILE A 210 -1.31 -13.48 17.99
N GLU A 211 -2.37 -12.69 18.13
CA GLU A 211 -3.32 -12.78 19.24
C GLU A 211 -4.46 -13.72 18.88
N ASP A 212 -4.41 -14.94 19.42
CA ASP A 212 -5.36 -15.99 19.13
C ASP A 212 -6.53 -15.96 20.12
N ASN A 213 -7.67 -15.48 19.64
CA ASN A 213 -8.94 -15.49 20.38
C ASN A 213 -9.95 -16.52 19.83
N GLN A 214 -9.50 -17.40 18.94
CA GLN A 214 -10.26 -18.51 18.36
C GLN A 214 -11.41 -18.10 17.43
N TYR A 215 -11.52 -16.81 17.05
CA TYR A 215 -12.63 -16.32 16.22
C TYR A 215 -12.19 -15.26 15.22
N ALA A 216 -12.46 -15.52 13.94
CA ALA A 216 -12.45 -14.49 12.88
C ALA A 216 -13.89 -13.97 12.68
N LEU A 217 -14.21 -12.77 13.14
CA LEU A 217 -15.60 -12.30 13.30
C LEU A 217 -16.38 -13.25 14.20
N SER A 218 -17.34 -13.98 13.64
CA SER A 218 -18.14 -15.03 14.29
C SER A 218 -17.70 -16.45 13.89
N VAL A 219 -16.74 -16.57 12.97
CA VAL A 219 -16.27 -17.86 12.44
C VAL A 219 -15.21 -18.43 13.39
N PRO A 220 -15.48 -19.58 14.03
CA PRO A 220 -14.52 -20.19 14.93
C PRO A 220 -13.32 -20.78 14.18
N TRP A 221 -12.18 -20.88 14.87
CA TRP A 221 -10.90 -21.34 14.35
C TRP A 221 -10.97 -22.62 13.50
N ARG A 222 -11.76 -23.59 13.89
CA ARG A 222 -11.91 -24.86 13.15
C ARG A 222 -12.33 -24.72 11.67
N TYR A 223 -12.79 -23.54 11.25
CA TYR A 223 -13.11 -23.22 9.85
C TYR A 223 -12.03 -22.37 9.19
N GLN A 224 -11.02 -21.90 9.93
CA GLN A 224 -9.92 -21.13 9.38
C GLN A 224 -8.81 -22.04 8.84
N THR A 225 -8.51 -23.13 9.53
CA THR A 225 -7.46 -24.07 9.16
C THR A 225 -7.70 -25.44 9.77
N ALA A 226 -6.99 -26.45 9.26
CA ALA A 226 -7.11 -27.84 9.71
C ALA A 226 -6.49 -28.11 11.08
N ALA A 227 -5.39 -27.42 11.42
CA ALA A 227 -4.70 -27.62 12.68
C ALA A 227 -5.39 -26.87 13.85
N PRO A 228 -5.16 -27.28 15.11
CA PRO A 228 -5.75 -26.63 16.29
C PRO A 228 -5.29 -25.18 16.50
N SER A 229 -4.12 -24.79 15.98
CA SER A 229 -3.59 -23.43 16.06
C SER A 229 -2.65 -23.12 14.90
N VAL A 230 -2.26 -21.86 14.74
CA VAL A 230 -1.23 -21.46 13.79
C VAL A 230 0.13 -22.10 14.12
N VAL A 231 0.43 -22.34 15.39
CA VAL A 231 1.66 -23.01 15.83
C VAL A 231 1.71 -24.44 15.31
N ASP A 232 0.58 -25.15 15.39
CA ASP A 232 0.49 -26.53 14.90
C ASP A 232 0.62 -26.58 13.36
N ASN A 233 0.08 -25.60 12.64
CA ASN A 233 0.28 -25.45 11.20
C ASN A 233 1.75 -25.26 10.82
N LEU A 234 2.50 -24.54 11.65
CA LEU A 234 3.89 -24.17 11.41
C LEU A 234 4.90 -25.10 12.10
N ALA A 235 4.46 -26.19 12.72
CA ALA A 235 5.31 -27.07 13.56
C ALA A 235 6.61 -27.56 12.87
N ASN A 236 6.57 -27.68 11.53
CA ASN A 236 7.73 -28.10 10.73
C ASN A 236 8.22 -27.01 9.76
N PHE A 237 7.75 -25.77 9.91
CA PHE A 237 8.19 -24.67 9.07
C PHE A 237 9.61 -24.26 9.45
N GLN A 238 10.50 -24.20 8.47
CA GLN A 238 11.93 -23.95 8.70
C GLN A 238 12.23 -22.43 8.74
N GLY A 239 13.30 -22.07 9.48
CA GLY A 239 13.83 -20.71 9.45
C GLY A 239 13.09 -19.69 10.32
N ILE A 240 12.17 -20.12 11.16
CA ILE A 240 11.44 -19.26 12.10
C ILE A 240 11.45 -19.84 13.51
N ARG A 241 11.56 -18.98 14.51
CA ARG A 241 11.41 -19.35 15.93
C ARG A 241 9.98 -19.05 16.38
N ILE A 242 9.32 -20.06 16.96
CA ILE A 242 7.92 -19.97 17.35
C ILE A 242 7.79 -20.17 18.85
N GLN A 243 7.06 -19.30 19.51
CA GLN A 243 6.70 -19.38 20.93
C GLN A 243 5.18 -19.27 21.08
N SER A 244 4.61 -20.06 21.99
CA SER A 244 3.18 -20.02 22.29
C SER A 244 3.00 -19.81 23.80
N VAL A 245 2.14 -18.87 24.18
CA VAL A 245 1.94 -18.49 25.59
C VAL A 245 0.49 -18.09 25.84
N GLU A 246 0.00 -18.34 27.07
CA GLU A 246 -1.28 -17.79 27.55
C GLU A 246 -1.12 -16.33 27.92
N GLY A 247 -2.00 -15.44 27.44
CA GLY A 247 -1.93 -14.00 27.69
C GLY A 247 -2.06 -13.61 29.17
N GLY A 248 -2.66 -14.47 29.98
CA GLY A 248 -2.79 -14.29 31.43
C GLY A 248 -1.61 -14.79 32.26
N GLU A 249 -0.61 -15.45 31.65
CA GLU A 249 0.62 -15.89 32.34
C GLU A 249 1.69 -14.80 32.21
N ILE A 250 1.60 -13.81 33.10
CA ILE A 250 2.25 -12.49 32.99
C ILE A 250 3.76 -12.55 32.74
N GLU A 251 4.49 -13.36 33.55
CA GLU A 251 5.95 -13.48 33.41
C GLU A 251 6.36 -14.24 32.13
N ALA A 252 5.61 -15.29 31.79
CA ALA A 252 5.85 -16.06 30.57
C ALA A 252 5.54 -15.22 29.31
N LEU A 253 4.45 -14.46 29.32
CA LEU A 253 4.08 -13.54 28.24
C LEU A 253 5.18 -12.51 28.00
N TYR A 254 5.63 -11.84 29.08
CA TYR A 254 6.73 -10.88 28.99
C TYR A 254 8.00 -11.52 28.41
N SER A 255 8.40 -12.68 28.96
CA SER A 255 9.60 -13.40 28.52
C SER A 255 9.52 -13.81 27.05
N ALA A 256 8.37 -14.29 26.58
CA ALA A 256 8.18 -14.69 25.18
C ALA A 256 8.32 -13.48 24.22
N ILE A 257 7.66 -12.35 24.52
CA ILE A 257 7.73 -11.15 23.69
C ILE A 257 9.15 -10.54 23.73
N HIS A 258 9.75 -10.43 24.93
CA HIS A 258 11.10 -9.90 25.09
C HIS A 258 12.14 -10.73 24.34
N SER A 259 12.12 -12.07 24.48
CA SER A 259 13.07 -12.94 23.80
C SER A 259 12.88 -12.92 22.28
N ALA A 260 11.64 -12.80 21.77
CA ALA A 260 11.37 -12.70 20.35
C ALA A 260 11.93 -11.39 19.75
N ILE A 261 11.69 -10.26 20.40
CA ILE A 261 12.21 -8.96 19.95
C ILE A 261 13.74 -8.95 20.04
N ALA A 262 14.32 -9.43 21.15
CA ALA A 262 15.77 -9.51 21.34
C ALA A 262 16.42 -10.43 20.29
N GLY A 263 15.83 -11.59 20.01
CA GLY A 263 16.32 -12.54 19.01
C GLY A 263 16.31 -11.93 17.61
N ALA A 264 15.22 -11.28 17.19
CA ALA A 264 15.16 -10.59 15.92
C ALA A 264 16.20 -9.46 15.82
N ARG A 265 16.39 -8.65 16.90
CA ARG A 265 17.42 -7.60 16.95
C ARG A 265 18.83 -8.11 16.84
N SER A 266 19.11 -9.30 17.39
CA SER A 266 20.43 -9.94 17.35
C SER A 266 20.72 -10.71 16.07
N GLY A 267 19.78 -10.73 15.11
CA GLY A 267 19.96 -11.43 13.83
C GLY A 267 19.63 -12.92 13.87
N GLU A 268 18.85 -13.39 14.86
CA GLU A 268 18.38 -14.79 14.91
C GLU A 268 17.26 -15.09 13.90
N GLY A 269 16.96 -14.15 13.01
CA GLY A 269 15.91 -14.27 11.99
C GLY A 269 14.50 -14.04 12.55
N PRO A 270 13.46 -14.39 11.76
CA PRO A 270 12.08 -14.08 12.09
C PRO A 270 11.57 -14.88 13.30
N GLN A 271 10.68 -14.24 14.06
CA GLN A 271 10.06 -14.76 15.27
C GLN A 271 8.56 -14.74 15.15
N LEU A 272 7.87 -15.71 15.72
CA LEU A 272 6.42 -15.70 15.90
C LEU A 272 6.08 -15.88 17.39
N VAL A 273 5.35 -14.95 17.94
CA VAL A 273 4.78 -15.05 19.28
C VAL A 273 3.28 -15.25 19.15
N HIS A 274 2.83 -16.44 19.46
CA HIS A 274 1.41 -16.82 19.50
C HIS A 274 0.90 -16.61 20.93
N VAL A 275 0.01 -15.66 21.11
CA VAL A 275 -0.56 -15.31 22.41
C VAL A 275 -2.03 -15.72 22.43
N LYS A 276 -2.36 -16.69 23.26
CA LYS A 276 -3.74 -17.11 23.46
C LYS A 276 -4.45 -16.13 24.38
N VAL A 277 -5.44 -15.44 23.86
CA VAL A 277 -6.20 -14.39 24.55
C VAL A 277 -7.71 -14.63 24.45
N PRO A 278 -8.52 -14.20 25.40
CA PRO A 278 -9.97 -14.20 25.25
C PRO A 278 -10.42 -12.94 24.48
N ARG A 279 -11.43 -13.06 23.65
CA ARG A 279 -12.20 -11.90 23.17
C ARG A 279 -13.43 -11.75 24.08
N LEU A 280 -13.35 -10.80 25.03
CA LEU A 280 -14.34 -10.64 26.10
C LEU A 280 -15.66 -10.01 25.65
N THR A 281 -15.67 -9.37 24.48
CA THR A 281 -16.84 -8.75 23.87
C THR A 281 -17.11 -9.35 22.50
N GLY A 282 -18.14 -8.90 21.79
CA GLY A 282 -18.34 -9.23 20.38
C GLY A 282 -17.21 -8.70 19.48
N HIS A 283 -17.32 -8.93 18.18
CA HIS A 283 -16.36 -8.45 17.21
C HIS A 283 -16.27 -6.91 17.22
N ASN A 284 -17.43 -6.27 17.28
CA ASN A 284 -17.61 -4.83 17.43
C ASN A 284 -18.81 -4.53 18.35
N TRP A 285 -19.15 -3.25 18.53
CA TRP A 285 -20.25 -2.85 19.43
C TRP A 285 -21.63 -3.38 19.01
N GLN A 286 -21.86 -3.74 17.76
CA GLN A 286 -23.12 -4.30 17.23
C GLN A 286 -23.23 -5.80 17.46
N ASP A 287 -22.11 -6.49 17.72
CA ASP A 287 -22.06 -7.92 17.87
C ASP A 287 -22.31 -8.36 19.32
N PRO A 288 -23.45 -8.98 19.63
CA PRO A 288 -23.74 -9.47 20.98
C PRO A 288 -22.98 -10.75 21.35
N ALA A 289 -22.12 -11.27 20.48
CA ALA A 289 -21.44 -12.56 20.61
C ALA A 289 -22.41 -13.73 20.93
N ALA A 290 -23.55 -13.77 20.22
CA ALA A 290 -24.57 -14.80 20.42
C ALA A 290 -24.12 -16.21 19.97
N TYR A 291 -23.07 -16.29 19.18
CA TYR A 291 -22.43 -17.54 18.73
C TYR A 291 -21.52 -18.18 19.79
N LYS A 292 -21.21 -17.48 20.88
CA LYS A 292 -20.49 -18.03 22.05
C LYS A 292 -21.49 -18.54 23.10
N SER A 293 -21.24 -19.74 23.60
CA SER A 293 -22.04 -20.29 24.70
C SER A 293 -21.78 -19.51 26.02
N ALA A 294 -22.64 -19.72 27.02
CA ALA A 294 -22.45 -19.13 28.35
C ALA A 294 -21.17 -19.66 29.02
N GLU A 295 -20.86 -20.94 28.79
CA GLU A 295 -19.65 -21.60 29.30
C GLU A 295 -18.38 -21.00 28.68
N GLU A 296 -18.38 -20.79 27.35
CA GLU A 296 -17.27 -20.12 26.65
C GLU A 296 -17.05 -18.70 27.17
N LYS A 297 -18.11 -17.91 27.35
CA LYS A 297 -18.02 -16.56 27.91
C LYS A 297 -17.49 -16.55 29.34
N ALA A 298 -17.89 -17.53 30.14
CA ALA A 298 -17.39 -17.68 31.50
C ALA A 298 -15.91 -18.10 31.54
N GLU A 299 -15.48 -18.94 30.61
CA GLU A 299 -14.07 -19.32 30.44
C GLU A 299 -13.23 -18.13 29.97
N ASP A 300 -13.70 -17.39 28.97
CA ASP A 300 -13.04 -16.16 28.50
C ASP A 300 -12.84 -15.16 29.65
N ALA A 301 -13.84 -14.96 30.49
CA ALA A 301 -13.74 -14.07 31.67
C ALA A 301 -12.69 -14.55 32.69
N ARG A 302 -12.53 -15.88 32.90
CA ARG A 302 -11.50 -16.42 33.77
C ARG A 302 -10.07 -16.23 33.23
N ARG A 303 -9.94 -16.18 31.90
CA ARG A 303 -8.68 -16.02 31.19
C ARG A 303 -8.30 -14.55 30.94
N ASP A 304 -9.11 -13.58 31.38
CA ASP A 304 -8.85 -12.14 31.16
C ASP A 304 -7.45 -11.73 31.61
N PRO A 305 -6.53 -11.36 30.69
CA PRO A 305 -5.15 -11.00 31.04
C PRO A 305 -5.04 -9.79 31.97
N LEU A 306 -5.98 -8.84 31.90
CA LEU A 306 -5.98 -7.69 32.82
C LEU A 306 -6.32 -8.11 34.24
N ALA A 307 -7.33 -8.94 34.44
CA ALA A 307 -7.68 -9.49 35.76
C ALA A 307 -6.54 -10.35 36.31
N ARG A 308 -5.86 -11.11 35.45
CA ARG A 308 -4.69 -11.92 35.80
C ARG A 308 -3.49 -11.05 36.21
N LEU A 309 -3.23 -9.94 35.51
CA LEU A 309 -2.17 -8.98 35.91
C LEU A 309 -2.48 -8.35 37.25
N ILE A 310 -3.71 -7.96 37.53
CA ILE A 310 -4.13 -7.41 38.81
C ILE A 310 -3.87 -8.42 39.94
N ALA A 311 -4.34 -9.65 39.78
CA ALA A 311 -4.12 -10.71 40.77
C ALA A 311 -2.63 -10.98 41.00
N TRP A 312 -1.83 -11.05 39.91
CA TRP A 312 -0.39 -11.25 39.98
C TRP A 312 0.32 -10.10 40.72
N LEU A 313 -0.07 -8.85 40.50
CA LEU A 313 0.48 -7.68 41.20
C LEU A 313 0.17 -7.73 42.69
N GLN A 314 -1.03 -8.14 43.05
CA GLN A 314 -1.42 -8.31 44.47
C GLN A 314 -0.67 -9.46 45.13
N ASP A 315 -0.61 -10.62 44.50
CA ASP A 315 -0.09 -11.86 45.07
C ASP A 315 1.45 -11.95 45.04
N LYS A 316 2.11 -11.40 44.03
CA LYS A 316 3.56 -11.53 43.80
C LYS A 316 4.35 -10.24 44.01
N ARG A 317 3.67 -9.10 43.99
CA ARG A 317 4.30 -7.78 44.09
C ARG A 317 3.77 -6.95 45.28
N ASP A 318 2.91 -7.54 46.12
CA ASP A 318 2.33 -6.93 47.31
C ASP A 318 1.64 -5.58 47.08
N VAL A 319 1.03 -5.40 45.86
CA VAL A 319 0.31 -4.17 45.54
C VAL A 319 -1.05 -4.18 46.25
N PRO A 320 -1.37 -3.17 47.10
CA PRO A 320 -2.64 -3.14 47.82
C PRO A 320 -3.86 -3.03 46.86
N ALA A 321 -4.95 -3.71 47.21
CA ALA A 321 -6.21 -3.65 46.45
C ALA A 321 -6.71 -2.20 46.30
N SER A 322 -6.61 -1.39 47.35
CA SER A 322 -6.98 0.03 47.33
C SER A 322 -6.21 0.85 46.30
N ARG A 323 -4.95 0.47 46.01
CA ARG A 323 -4.16 1.11 44.96
C ARG A 323 -4.71 0.78 43.57
N ILE A 324 -5.12 -0.47 43.35
CA ILE A 324 -5.73 -0.91 42.06
C ILE A 324 -7.09 -0.24 41.84
N GLU A 325 -7.90 -0.14 42.90
CA GLU A 325 -9.21 0.55 42.86
C GLU A 325 -9.03 2.03 42.51
N GLU A 326 -8.10 2.74 43.17
CA GLU A 326 -7.77 4.14 42.87
C GLU A 326 -7.34 4.32 41.40
N MET A 327 -6.46 3.43 40.90
CA MET A 327 -6.00 3.47 39.51
C MET A 327 -7.15 3.23 38.51
N THR A 328 -8.08 2.34 38.84
CA THR A 328 -9.24 2.03 38.00
C THR A 328 -10.18 3.22 37.89
N GLU A 329 -10.48 3.87 39.01
CA GLU A 329 -11.30 5.09 39.07
C GLU A 329 -10.66 6.24 38.27
N GLN A 330 -9.36 6.48 38.49
CA GLN A 330 -8.60 7.52 37.79
C GLN A 330 -8.54 7.26 36.27
N ALA A 331 -8.38 6.01 35.81
CA ALA A 331 -8.38 5.65 34.41
C ALA A 331 -9.73 5.90 33.75
N ALA A 332 -10.82 5.58 34.45
CA ALA A 332 -12.18 5.82 33.94
C ALA A 332 -12.50 7.32 33.85
N GLU A 333 -12.11 8.11 34.87
CA GLU A 333 -12.26 9.56 34.87
C GLU A 333 -11.43 10.19 33.73
N PHE A 334 -10.17 9.80 33.60
CA PHE A 334 -9.28 10.31 32.56
C PHE A 334 -9.79 9.99 31.15
N ALA A 335 -10.25 8.76 30.90
CA ALA A 335 -10.83 8.38 29.59
C ALA A 335 -12.04 9.25 29.25
N ARG A 336 -12.92 9.51 30.24
CA ARG A 336 -14.10 10.38 30.07
C ARG A 336 -13.68 11.82 29.77
N GLU A 337 -12.74 12.37 30.54
CA GLU A 337 -12.23 13.73 30.31
C GLU A 337 -11.65 13.88 28.90
N GLN A 338 -10.86 12.91 28.43
CA GLN A 338 -10.29 12.93 27.08
C GLN A 338 -11.38 12.82 25.99
N GLY A 339 -12.36 11.95 26.17
CA GLY A 339 -13.48 11.81 25.24
C GLY A 339 -14.32 13.09 25.12
N GLU A 340 -14.67 13.72 26.26
CA GLU A 340 -15.39 15.00 26.28
C GLU A 340 -14.55 16.13 25.69
N ALA A 341 -13.26 16.20 26.04
CA ALA A 341 -12.37 17.21 25.48
C ALA A 341 -12.27 17.06 23.93
N THR A 342 -12.15 15.83 23.43
CA THR A 342 -12.10 15.56 22.00
C THR A 342 -13.40 16.00 21.30
N TRP A 343 -14.56 15.66 21.88
CA TRP A 343 -15.83 16.06 21.32
C TRP A 343 -16.02 17.57 21.28
N ALA A 344 -15.62 18.26 22.35
CA ALA A 344 -15.82 19.71 22.51
C ALA A 344 -14.79 20.56 21.75
N GLN A 345 -13.54 20.07 21.57
CA GLN A 345 -12.41 20.85 21.05
C GLN A 345 -11.88 20.36 19.72
N GLY A 346 -12.18 19.09 19.32
CA GLY A 346 -11.72 18.51 18.06
C GLY A 346 -12.36 19.23 16.86
N GLN A 347 -11.52 19.51 15.87
CA GLN A 347 -11.90 20.26 14.68
C GLN A 347 -12.55 19.34 13.62
N GLU A 348 -13.61 19.85 12.97
CA GLU A 348 -14.21 19.16 11.83
C GLU A 348 -13.36 19.36 10.58
N PRO A 349 -13.13 18.29 9.76
CA PRO A 349 -12.48 18.42 8.47
C PRO A 349 -13.29 19.36 7.55
N GLN A 350 -12.58 20.18 6.79
CA GLN A 350 -13.21 21.09 5.82
C GLN A 350 -13.57 20.33 4.54
N ALA A 351 -14.78 20.53 4.00
CA ALA A 351 -15.21 19.89 2.75
C ALA A 351 -14.28 20.21 1.55
N SER A 352 -13.69 21.40 1.52
CA SER A 352 -12.73 21.83 0.49
C SER A 352 -11.44 21.00 0.47
N THR A 353 -11.12 20.28 1.56
CA THR A 353 -9.91 19.44 1.64
C THR A 353 -10.15 17.97 1.27
N ALA A 354 -11.35 17.64 0.77
CA ALA A 354 -11.73 16.24 0.49
C ALA A 354 -10.82 15.54 -0.53
N THR A 355 -10.24 16.29 -1.46
CA THR A 355 -9.35 15.79 -2.53
C THR A 355 -7.87 16.07 -2.24
N ASP A 356 -7.54 16.74 -1.13
CA ASP A 356 -6.16 17.02 -0.77
C ASP A 356 -5.40 15.73 -0.48
N HIS A 357 -4.09 15.76 -0.74
CA HIS A 357 -3.17 14.65 -0.47
C HIS A 357 -3.41 13.37 -1.30
N LEU A 358 -4.16 13.44 -2.40
CA LEU A 358 -4.26 12.28 -3.29
C LEU A 358 -2.88 11.96 -3.91
N PHE A 359 -2.17 12.99 -4.35
CA PHE A 359 -0.80 12.92 -4.85
C PHE A 359 0.16 13.70 -3.96
N ALA A 360 1.45 13.39 -4.06
CA ALA A 360 2.51 14.23 -3.48
C ALA A 360 2.48 15.61 -4.12
N PRO A 361 2.97 16.65 -3.43
CA PRO A 361 3.19 17.96 -4.05
C PRO A 361 3.95 17.80 -5.37
N ALA A 362 3.50 18.51 -6.41
CA ALA A 362 4.17 18.44 -7.70
C ALA A 362 5.63 18.95 -7.58
N HIS A 363 6.56 18.12 -8.01
CA HIS A 363 7.92 18.59 -8.28
C HIS A 363 7.91 19.27 -9.64
N GLU A 364 8.48 20.48 -9.74
CA GLU A 364 8.73 21.09 -11.02
C GLU A 364 9.77 20.23 -11.77
N VAL A 365 9.31 19.52 -12.77
CA VAL A 365 10.17 18.82 -13.71
C VAL A 365 10.45 19.79 -14.84
N PRO A 366 11.70 20.27 -15.01
CA PRO A 366 12.01 21.15 -16.12
C PRO A 366 11.85 20.40 -17.44
N GLU A 367 11.08 20.96 -18.35
CA GLU A 367 10.97 20.43 -19.70
C GLU A 367 12.29 20.73 -20.42
N THR A 368 13.16 19.73 -20.52
CA THR A 368 14.46 19.85 -21.18
C THR A 368 14.41 19.22 -22.55
N ALA A 369 15.04 19.87 -23.55
CA ALA A 369 15.15 19.26 -24.85
C ALA A 369 16.06 18.02 -24.78
N PRO A 370 15.65 16.88 -25.40
CA PRO A 370 16.45 15.67 -25.41
C PRO A 370 17.74 15.87 -26.23
N ASN A 371 18.85 15.28 -25.77
CA ASN A 371 20.05 15.19 -26.56
C ASN A 371 19.80 14.31 -27.81
N THR A 372 19.90 14.89 -29.00
CA THR A 372 19.69 14.18 -30.26
C THR A 372 20.94 13.52 -30.82
N GLN A 373 22.11 13.73 -30.20
CA GLN A 373 23.41 13.19 -30.63
C GLN A 373 23.83 11.93 -29.87
N GLY A 374 23.02 11.46 -28.90
CA GLY A 374 23.29 10.23 -28.15
C GLY A 374 23.24 8.98 -29.05
N PRO A 375 23.71 7.83 -28.55
CA PRO A 375 23.58 6.58 -29.27
C PRO A 375 22.11 6.24 -29.45
N ARG A 376 21.74 5.77 -30.67
CA ARG A 376 20.36 5.32 -30.93
C ARG A 376 20.12 3.98 -30.28
N LEU A 377 19.22 3.93 -29.32
CA LEU A 377 18.90 2.75 -28.52
C LEU A 377 17.47 2.28 -28.79
N THR A 378 17.24 0.98 -28.58
CA THR A 378 15.88 0.41 -28.48
C THR A 378 15.21 0.89 -27.20
N LEU A 379 13.88 0.80 -27.11
CA LEU A 379 13.16 1.11 -25.87
C LEU A 379 13.67 0.23 -24.71
N GLN A 380 13.89 -1.07 -24.94
CA GLN A 380 14.48 -1.99 -23.97
C GLN A 380 15.86 -1.50 -23.46
N ALA A 381 16.79 -1.21 -24.36
CA ALA A 381 18.13 -0.76 -23.98
C ALA A 381 18.11 0.60 -23.25
N SER A 382 17.15 1.47 -23.60
CA SER A 382 16.96 2.76 -22.95
C SER A 382 16.46 2.62 -21.51
N LEU A 383 15.53 1.69 -21.24
CA LEU A 383 15.06 1.38 -19.89
C LEU A 383 16.18 0.82 -19.02
N ILE A 384 16.95 -0.17 -19.51
CA ILE A 384 18.10 -0.75 -18.80
C ILE A 384 19.09 0.36 -18.45
N LYS A 385 19.44 1.20 -19.44
CA LYS A 385 20.40 2.28 -19.21
C LYS A 385 19.88 3.32 -18.22
N THR A 386 18.61 3.63 -18.24
CA THR A 386 18.02 4.56 -17.27
C THR A 386 18.07 4.00 -15.85
N LEU A 387 17.71 2.73 -15.67
CA LEU A 387 17.86 2.06 -14.37
C LEU A 387 19.32 2.04 -13.92
N ASP A 388 20.26 1.74 -14.83
CA ASP A 388 21.69 1.75 -14.53
C ASP A 388 22.17 3.14 -14.09
N ASP A 389 21.79 4.21 -14.80
CA ASP A 389 22.16 5.57 -14.46
C ASP A 389 21.60 5.99 -13.08
N GLU A 390 20.33 5.70 -12.82
CA GLU A 390 19.67 6.09 -11.55
C GLU A 390 20.17 5.25 -10.36
N MET A 391 20.38 3.94 -10.54
CA MET A 391 20.98 3.10 -9.50
C MET A 391 22.43 3.50 -9.17
N ALA A 392 23.18 4.05 -10.12
CA ALA A 392 24.52 4.56 -9.87
C ALA A 392 24.50 5.83 -9.02
N LEU A 393 23.44 6.64 -9.12
CA LEU A 393 23.27 7.90 -8.39
C LEU A 393 22.65 7.72 -7.02
N ASP A 394 21.68 6.81 -6.90
CA ASP A 394 20.88 6.61 -5.68
C ASP A 394 20.96 5.16 -5.17
N PRO A 395 21.67 4.92 -4.06
CA PRO A 395 21.78 3.61 -3.45
C PRO A 395 20.45 3.10 -2.85
N SER A 396 19.45 3.96 -2.68
CA SER A 396 18.13 3.58 -2.16
C SER A 396 17.24 2.88 -3.21
N ILE A 397 17.62 2.90 -4.49
CA ILE A 397 16.89 2.22 -5.56
C ILE A 397 17.20 0.72 -5.52
N LEU A 398 16.14 -0.10 -5.35
CA LEU A 398 16.18 -1.55 -5.39
C LEU A 398 15.24 -2.07 -6.48
N VAL A 399 15.77 -2.91 -7.37
CA VAL A 399 15.02 -3.51 -8.48
C VAL A 399 14.82 -4.99 -8.19
N PHE A 400 13.58 -5.47 -8.17
CA PHE A 400 13.29 -6.84 -7.81
C PHE A 400 11.97 -7.36 -8.41
N GLY A 401 11.85 -8.65 -8.50
CA GLY A 401 10.71 -9.36 -9.05
C GLY A 401 11.13 -10.78 -9.44
N GLU A 402 10.27 -11.49 -10.12
CA GLU A 402 10.57 -12.84 -10.60
C GLU A 402 11.51 -12.76 -11.81
N ASP A 403 12.57 -13.57 -11.81
CA ASP A 403 13.62 -13.62 -12.85
C ASP A 403 14.40 -12.30 -13.06
N VAL A 404 14.23 -11.30 -12.19
CA VAL A 404 14.85 -9.96 -12.32
C VAL A 404 16.35 -9.96 -12.09
N GLY A 405 16.84 -10.91 -11.28
CA GLY A 405 18.23 -11.01 -10.88
C GLY A 405 19.17 -11.49 -11.98
N ALA A 406 19.73 -12.67 -11.82
CA ALA A 406 20.75 -13.22 -12.72
C ALA A 406 20.26 -13.42 -14.16
N PHE A 407 18.98 -13.75 -14.35
CA PHE A 407 18.39 -13.91 -15.68
C PHE A 407 18.17 -12.57 -16.40
N GLY A 408 18.03 -11.48 -15.68
CA GLY A 408 17.84 -10.11 -16.23
C GLY A 408 16.40 -9.79 -16.61
N GLY A 409 15.42 -10.45 -16.01
CA GLY A 409 13.99 -10.32 -16.28
C GLY A 409 13.52 -11.18 -17.46
N VAL A 410 12.25 -11.61 -17.44
CA VAL A 410 11.64 -12.40 -18.55
C VAL A 410 11.80 -11.70 -19.90
N HIS A 411 11.76 -10.38 -19.91
CA HIS A 411 11.95 -9.55 -21.10
C HIS A 411 13.36 -8.94 -21.19
N ARG A 412 14.31 -9.39 -20.36
CA ARG A 412 15.71 -8.91 -20.33
C ARG A 412 15.82 -7.40 -20.07
N LEU A 413 14.96 -6.85 -19.21
CA LEU A 413 14.91 -5.40 -18.91
C LEU A 413 15.81 -4.99 -17.73
N THR A 414 16.39 -5.96 -17.04
CA THR A 414 17.34 -5.77 -15.94
C THR A 414 18.68 -6.46 -16.19
N ASP A 415 18.94 -6.80 -17.45
CA ASP A 415 20.15 -7.52 -17.85
C ASP A 415 21.42 -6.77 -17.43
N GLY A 416 22.30 -7.49 -16.71
CA GLY A 416 23.57 -6.95 -16.20
C GLY A 416 23.47 -6.14 -14.91
N LEU A 417 22.28 -5.74 -14.44
CA LEU A 417 22.13 -4.91 -13.24
C LEU A 417 22.57 -5.65 -11.98
N GLN A 418 22.18 -6.92 -11.79
CA GLN A 418 22.62 -7.71 -10.64
C GLN A 418 24.14 -7.92 -10.64
N ALA A 419 24.73 -8.21 -11.77
CA ALA A 419 26.20 -8.37 -11.88
C ALA A 419 26.95 -7.08 -11.49
N LYS A 420 26.36 -5.91 -11.75
CA LYS A 420 26.96 -4.60 -11.44
C LYS A 420 26.71 -4.14 -10.00
N TYR A 421 25.49 -4.30 -9.49
CA TYR A 421 25.06 -3.73 -8.22
C TYR A 421 24.90 -4.75 -7.09
N GLY A 422 25.01 -6.06 -7.39
CA GLY A 422 24.86 -7.15 -6.43
C GLY A 422 23.41 -7.53 -6.14
N GLU A 423 23.26 -8.69 -5.49
CA GLU A 423 21.94 -9.26 -5.12
C GLU A 423 21.19 -8.43 -4.09
N ALA A 424 21.87 -7.61 -3.30
CA ALA A 424 21.21 -6.73 -2.35
C ALA A 424 20.37 -5.61 -3.02
N ARG A 425 20.69 -5.26 -4.28
CA ARG A 425 20.06 -4.17 -5.01
C ARG A 425 19.25 -4.60 -6.22
N CYS A 426 19.61 -5.72 -6.84
CA CYS A 426 18.87 -6.29 -7.96
C CYS A 426 18.72 -7.79 -7.72
N PHE A 427 17.51 -8.25 -7.38
CA PHE A 427 17.31 -9.60 -6.86
C PHE A 427 16.00 -10.25 -7.31
N ASP A 428 16.05 -11.58 -7.35
CA ASP A 428 14.92 -12.45 -7.61
C ASP A 428 14.00 -12.55 -6.38
N THR A 429 12.72 -12.73 -6.63
CA THR A 429 11.71 -13.02 -5.60
C THR A 429 11.12 -14.42 -5.80
N SER A 430 10.48 -14.95 -4.78
CA SER A 430 9.56 -16.07 -4.96
C SER A 430 8.36 -15.66 -5.83
N LEU A 431 7.70 -16.65 -6.45
CA LEU A 431 6.40 -16.49 -7.13
C LEU A 431 5.33 -16.03 -6.13
N ASN A 432 5.20 -14.72 -5.98
CA ASN A 432 4.36 -14.11 -4.96
C ASN A 432 4.17 -12.62 -5.22
N GLU A 433 3.26 -12.28 -6.11
CA GLU A 433 3.05 -10.90 -6.55
C GLU A 433 2.52 -10.00 -5.42
N GLU A 434 1.69 -10.56 -4.53
CA GLU A 434 1.25 -9.85 -3.33
C GLU A 434 2.44 -9.46 -2.44
N GLY A 435 3.37 -10.40 -2.21
CA GLY A 435 4.60 -10.13 -1.47
C GLY A 435 5.55 -9.19 -2.21
N ILE A 436 5.57 -9.18 -3.54
CA ILE A 436 6.38 -8.24 -4.33
C ILE A 436 5.91 -6.81 -4.11
N VAL A 437 4.60 -6.55 -4.25
CA VAL A 437 4.04 -5.20 -4.11
C VAL A 437 4.00 -4.76 -2.65
N GLY A 438 3.48 -5.60 -1.74
CA GLY A 438 3.37 -5.25 -0.32
C GLY A 438 4.71 -4.94 0.33
N ARG A 439 5.77 -5.70 0.00
CA ARG A 439 7.13 -5.41 0.45
C ARG A 439 7.64 -4.07 -0.09
N ALA A 440 7.33 -3.72 -1.36
CA ALA A 440 7.67 -2.41 -1.92
C ALA A 440 7.01 -1.25 -1.13
N VAL A 441 5.74 -1.41 -0.71
CA VAL A 441 5.05 -0.44 0.15
C VAL A 441 5.82 -0.19 1.44
N GLY A 442 6.21 -1.25 2.15
CA GLY A 442 6.98 -1.12 3.39
C GLY A 442 8.37 -0.52 3.20
N MET A 443 9.10 -0.93 2.15
CA MET A 443 10.40 -0.36 1.79
C MET A 443 10.33 1.13 1.52
N SER A 444 9.33 1.58 0.76
CA SER A 444 9.15 2.99 0.43
C SER A 444 8.87 3.86 1.67
N MET A 445 8.08 3.35 2.62
CA MET A 445 7.82 4.05 3.88
C MET A 445 9.06 4.13 4.78
N CYS A 446 10.02 3.22 4.63
CA CYS A 446 11.32 3.26 5.30
C CYS A 446 12.36 4.11 4.54
N GLY A 447 11.95 4.80 3.48
CA GLY A 447 12.78 5.75 2.73
C GLY A 447 13.63 5.13 1.62
N LEU A 448 13.34 3.90 1.19
CA LEU A 448 13.91 3.32 -0.03
C LEU A 448 13.06 3.69 -1.26
N ARG A 449 13.62 3.47 -2.44
CA ARG A 449 12.96 3.65 -3.74
C ARG A 449 12.83 2.30 -4.46
N PRO A 450 11.81 1.50 -4.10
CA PRO A 450 11.61 0.19 -4.71
C PRO A 450 11.09 0.29 -6.14
N VAL A 451 11.63 -0.58 -6.98
CA VAL A 451 11.24 -0.78 -8.38
C VAL A 451 10.84 -2.24 -8.57
N PRO A 452 9.67 -2.64 -8.03
CA PRO A 452 9.16 -3.98 -8.25
C PRO A 452 8.76 -4.19 -9.72
N GLU A 453 9.03 -5.40 -10.24
CA GLU A 453 8.57 -5.85 -11.56
C GLU A 453 7.59 -7.02 -11.42
N ILE A 454 6.47 -6.94 -12.10
CA ILE A 454 5.57 -8.06 -12.37
C ILE A 454 5.58 -8.30 -13.87
N GLN A 455 5.97 -9.50 -14.31
CA GLN A 455 6.36 -9.81 -15.69
C GLN A 455 5.26 -9.61 -16.75
N PHE A 456 3.99 -9.63 -16.33
CA PHE A 456 2.82 -9.48 -17.20
C PHE A 456 1.66 -8.85 -16.44
N ARG A 457 0.90 -7.97 -17.09
CA ARG A 457 -0.22 -7.27 -16.45
C ARG A 457 -1.22 -8.22 -15.73
N LYS A 458 -1.56 -9.35 -16.35
CA LYS A 458 -2.51 -10.32 -15.77
C LYS A 458 -2.03 -10.88 -14.43
N TYR A 459 -0.72 -11.00 -14.25
CA TYR A 459 -0.11 -11.54 -13.04
C TYR A 459 -0.06 -10.53 -11.88
N ALA A 460 -0.45 -9.27 -12.11
CA ALA A 460 -0.66 -8.31 -11.03
C ALA A 460 -1.96 -8.54 -10.23
N ASP A 461 -2.88 -9.38 -10.72
CA ASP A 461 -4.17 -9.61 -10.06
C ASP A 461 -4.05 -10.16 -8.63
N PRO A 462 -3.13 -11.11 -8.30
CA PRO A 462 -2.94 -11.56 -6.91
C PRO A 462 -2.45 -10.46 -5.95
N ALA A 463 -1.82 -9.40 -6.48
CA ALA A 463 -1.34 -8.25 -5.71
C ALA A 463 -2.37 -7.11 -5.58
N HIS A 464 -3.60 -7.29 -6.06
CA HIS A 464 -4.58 -6.21 -6.18
C HIS A 464 -4.84 -5.48 -4.85
N GLU A 465 -4.94 -6.20 -3.74
CA GLU A 465 -5.10 -5.63 -2.40
C GLU A 465 -3.98 -4.62 -2.08
N GLN A 466 -2.72 -5.00 -2.26
CA GLN A 466 -1.56 -4.14 -2.00
C GLN A 466 -1.49 -2.96 -2.98
N ILE A 467 -1.92 -3.15 -4.23
CA ILE A 467 -1.99 -2.09 -5.23
C ILE A 467 -3.04 -1.04 -4.83
N VAL A 468 -4.22 -1.45 -4.42
CA VAL A 468 -5.29 -0.55 -3.94
C VAL A 468 -4.84 0.24 -2.72
N ASP A 469 -4.24 -0.45 -1.75
CA ASP A 469 -3.75 0.17 -0.51
C ASP A 469 -2.63 1.18 -0.78
N ALA A 470 -1.69 0.87 -1.65
CA ALA A 470 -0.58 1.76 -2.01
C ALA A 470 -1.07 3.07 -2.65
N GLY A 471 -2.03 3.01 -3.56
CA GLY A 471 -2.58 4.21 -4.20
C GLY A 471 -3.28 5.15 -3.21
N SER A 472 -4.12 4.58 -2.35
CA SER A 472 -4.92 5.35 -1.38
C SER A 472 -4.11 5.86 -0.18
N LEU A 473 -2.89 5.37 0.03
CA LEU A 473 -2.09 5.53 1.25
C LEU A 473 -1.94 6.99 1.70
N ARG A 474 -1.52 7.87 0.79
CA ARG A 474 -1.28 9.29 1.10
C ARG A 474 -2.58 9.99 1.49
N TRP A 475 -3.65 9.77 0.74
CA TRP A 475 -4.94 10.38 1.00
C TRP A 475 -5.53 9.94 2.35
N ARG A 476 -5.61 8.62 2.60
CA ARG A 476 -6.24 8.11 3.83
C ARG A 476 -5.42 8.37 5.10
N THR A 477 -4.15 8.74 4.97
CA THR A 477 -3.31 9.15 6.11
C THR A 477 -3.17 10.68 6.24
N ASN A 478 -4.00 11.45 5.53
CA ASN A 478 -3.93 12.91 5.53
C ASN A 478 -2.52 13.45 5.22
N GLY A 479 -1.85 12.86 4.23
CA GLY A 479 -0.51 13.23 3.79
C GLY A 479 0.65 12.80 4.69
N ARG A 480 0.40 12.09 5.80
CA ARG A 480 1.45 11.68 6.76
C ARG A 480 2.41 10.64 6.20
N PHE A 481 1.89 9.76 5.35
CA PHE A 481 2.67 8.71 4.69
C PHE A 481 2.53 8.82 3.18
N GLY A 482 3.52 8.33 2.47
CA GLY A 482 3.51 8.12 1.04
C GLY A 482 4.17 6.80 0.73
N GLY A 483 3.87 6.24 -0.43
CA GLY A 483 4.42 4.95 -0.88
C GLY A 483 5.10 5.09 -2.25
N PRO A 484 6.15 5.95 -2.39
CA PRO A 484 6.80 6.12 -3.68
C PRO A 484 7.41 4.80 -4.14
N MET A 485 6.96 4.31 -5.28
CA MET A 485 7.49 3.12 -5.95
C MET A 485 7.27 3.23 -7.45
N VAL A 486 8.05 2.49 -8.22
CA VAL A 486 7.82 2.33 -9.65
C VAL A 486 7.49 0.87 -9.93
N LEU A 487 6.21 0.55 -9.99
CA LEU A 487 5.74 -0.79 -10.34
C LEU A 487 5.82 -0.94 -11.87
N ARG A 488 6.84 -1.66 -12.34
CA ARG A 488 7.06 -1.94 -13.76
C ARG A 488 6.27 -3.15 -14.18
N ILE A 489 5.52 -2.99 -15.26
CA ILE A 489 4.66 -4.06 -15.78
C ILE A 489 4.73 -4.10 -17.31
N PRO A 490 5.33 -5.13 -17.90
CA PRO A 490 5.17 -5.45 -19.31
C PRO A 490 3.71 -5.74 -19.66
N VAL A 491 3.21 -5.07 -20.70
CA VAL A 491 1.81 -5.13 -21.14
C VAL A 491 1.71 -5.42 -22.63
N GLY A 492 0.50 -5.73 -23.08
CA GLY A 492 0.19 -5.91 -24.49
C GLY A 492 0.79 -7.18 -25.10
N TYR A 493 0.72 -7.29 -26.40
CA TYR A 493 1.19 -8.44 -27.19
C TYR A 493 2.65 -8.25 -27.66
N GLN A 494 3.17 -9.25 -28.37
CA GLN A 494 4.47 -9.21 -29.02
C GLN A 494 4.37 -9.66 -30.50
N LEU A 495 5.48 -9.67 -31.23
CA LEU A 495 5.51 -9.98 -32.68
C LEU A 495 4.82 -11.29 -33.09
N MET A 496 4.77 -12.28 -32.20
CA MET A 496 4.12 -13.57 -32.45
C MET A 496 2.61 -13.58 -32.12
N GLY A 497 2.02 -12.42 -31.83
CA GLY A 497 0.61 -12.28 -31.47
C GLY A 497 0.38 -12.21 -29.97
N GLY A 498 -0.84 -12.48 -29.54
CA GLY A 498 -1.30 -12.42 -28.18
C GLY A 498 -1.77 -13.76 -27.63
N ASP A 499 -2.13 -13.74 -26.37
CA ASP A 499 -2.82 -14.83 -25.67
C ASP A 499 -3.52 -14.28 -24.42
N PRO A 500 -4.48 -15.02 -23.82
CA PRO A 500 -5.29 -14.51 -22.71
C PRO A 500 -4.52 -14.22 -21.42
N TRP A 501 -3.30 -14.75 -21.27
CA TRP A 501 -2.54 -14.70 -20.01
C TRP A 501 -1.46 -13.62 -20.02
N HIS A 502 -0.82 -13.38 -21.16
CA HIS A 502 0.33 -12.50 -21.25
C HIS A 502 0.05 -11.20 -22.01
N ALA A 503 -0.97 -11.18 -22.91
CA ALA A 503 -1.24 -10.05 -23.79
C ALA A 503 -2.43 -9.19 -23.30
N VAL A 504 -2.33 -8.68 -22.10
CA VAL A 504 -3.33 -7.79 -21.51
C VAL A 504 -2.70 -6.42 -21.28
N CYS A 505 -3.36 -5.35 -21.70
CA CYS A 505 -2.97 -3.98 -21.40
C CYS A 505 -3.52 -3.56 -20.03
N GLY A 506 -4.82 -3.34 -19.93
CA GLY A 506 -5.52 -3.14 -18.66
C GLY A 506 -5.10 -1.91 -17.88
N GLU A 507 -4.67 -0.85 -18.56
CA GLU A 507 -4.35 0.44 -17.95
C GLU A 507 -5.55 1.05 -17.23
N ALA A 508 -6.77 0.77 -17.73
CA ALA A 508 -8.00 1.24 -17.11
C ALA A 508 -8.19 0.73 -15.68
N MET A 509 -7.68 -0.46 -15.33
CA MET A 509 -7.73 -0.97 -13.97
C MET A 509 -6.93 -0.11 -12.99
N PHE A 510 -5.73 0.32 -13.38
CA PHE A 510 -4.93 1.25 -12.58
C PHE A 510 -5.53 2.64 -12.56
N ALA A 511 -6.09 3.12 -13.69
CA ALA A 511 -6.75 4.43 -13.77
C ALA A 511 -7.99 4.53 -12.85
N HIS A 512 -8.63 3.39 -12.55
CA HIS A 512 -9.75 3.32 -11.59
C HIS A 512 -9.30 3.34 -10.12
N LEU A 513 -8.00 3.23 -9.83
CA LEU A 513 -7.44 3.23 -8.48
C LEU A 513 -6.87 4.62 -8.12
N PRO A 514 -7.56 5.40 -7.26
CA PRO A 514 -7.10 6.73 -6.88
C PRO A 514 -5.69 6.72 -6.28
N GLY A 515 -4.85 7.69 -6.68
CA GLY A 515 -3.51 7.90 -6.16
C GLY A 515 -2.37 7.26 -6.94
N TRP A 516 -2.65 6.40 -7.92
CA TRP A 516 -1.64 5.92 -8.86
C TRP A 516 -1.43 6.91 -9.99
N GLN A 517 -0.16 7.16 -10.35
CA GLN A 517 0.20 7.75 -11.65
C GLN A 517 0.47 6.62 -12.64
N ILE A 518 0.17 6.85 -13.92
CA ILE A 518 0.33 5.83 -14.96
C ILE A 518 1.12 6.40 -16.12
N ALA A 519 2.33 5.86 -16.33
CA ALA A 519 3.16 6.11 -17.51
C ALA A 519 2.95 4.98 -18.53
N TYR A 520 2.80 5.34 -19.80
CA TYR A 520 2.70 4.39 -20.89
C TYR A 520 3.42 4.91 -22.14
N PRO A 521 4.76 4.93 -22.12
CA PRO A 521 5.56 5.51 -23.20
C PRO A 521 5.42 4.72 -24.51
N SER A 522 5.41 5.42 -25.61
CA SER A 522 5.45 4.84 -26.97
C SER A 522 6.87 4.82 -27.58
N SER A 523 7.78 5.65 -27.11
CA SER A 523 9.12 5.80 -27.66
C SER A 523 10.23 5.63 -26.61
N ALA A 524 11.43 5.32 -27.07
CA ALA A 524 12.61 5.18 -26.21
C ALA A 524 12.97 6.47 -25.46
N VAL A 525 12.79 7.65 -26.07
CA VAL A 525 13.07 8.94 -25.43
C VAL A 525 12.05 9.24 -24.33
N ASP A 526 10.76 8.99 -24.57
CA ASP A 526 9.70 9.19 -23.58
C ASP A 526 9.85 8.20 -22.41
N ALA A 527 10.22 6.95 -22.71
CA ALA A 527 10.48 5.94 -21.69
C ALA A 527 11.59 6.38 -20.72
N VAL A 528 12.70 6.94 -21.22
CA VAL A 528 13.79 7.48 -20.37
C VAL A 528 13.29 8.63 -19.50
N GLY A 529 12.63 9.61 -20.11
CA GLY A 529 12.19 10.81 -19.38
C GLY A 529 11.16 10.50 -18.32
N LEU A 530 10.15 9.67 -18.63
CA LEU A 530 9.09 9.29 -17.70
C LEU A 530 9.59 8.36 -16.58
N LEU A 531 10.45 7.38 -16.90
CA LEU A 531 11.01 6.48 -15.89
C LEU A 531 11.84 7.26 -14.87
N ARG A 532 12.66 8.20 -15.33
CA ARG A 532 13.49 9.03 -14.44
C ARG A 532 12.63 9.94 -13.57
N THR A 533 11.60 10.55 -14.13
CA THR A 533 10.63 11.35 -13.36
C THR A 533 9.92 10.50 -12.31
N ALA A 534 9.51 9.26 -12.66
CA ALA A 534 8.91 8.32 -11.72
C ALA A 534 9.86 7.92 -10.59
N LEU A 535 11.13 7.58 -10.90
CA LEU A 535 12.13 7.18 -9.92
C LEU A 535 12.51 8.30 -8.94
N ARG A 536 12.47 9.55 -9.38
CA ARG A 536 12.78 10.74 -8.57
C ARG A 536 11.55 11.36 -7.90
N GLY A 537 10.34 10.88 -8.27
CA GLY A 537 9.06 11.37 -7.74
C GLY A 537 8.68 10.72 -6.41
N ASP A 538 7.61 11.23 -5.78
CA ASP A 538 7.11 10.79 -4.46
C ASP A 538 5.71 10.16 -4.53
N ASN A 539 5.25 9.77 -5.72
CA ASN A 539 4.01 9.05 -5.95
C ASN A 539 4.26 7.59 -6.32
N PRO A 540 3.31 6.69 -6.07
CA PRO A 540 3.34 5.37 -6.70
C PRO A 540 3.03 5.50 -8.19
N VAL A 541 3.85 4.87 -9.03
CA VAL A 541 3.74 4.88 -10.48
C VAL A 541 3.59 3.48 -11.03
N ALA A 542 2.52 3.22 -11.79
CA ALA A 542 2.42 2.07 -12.68
C ALA A 542 3.10 2.43 -13.99
N PHE A 543 4.26 1.83 -14.25
CA PHE A 543 5.04 2.04 -15.46
C PHE A 543 4.77 0.90 -16.43
N LEU A 544 3.86 1.16 -17.40
CA LEU A 544 3.38 0.16 -18.35
C LEU A 544 4.27 0.14 -19.59
N GLU A 545 4.84 -1.01 -19.88
CA GLU A 545 5.85 -1.20 -20.92
C GLU A 545 5.30 -2.12 -22.02
N HIS A 546 4.88 -1.55 -23.15
CA HIS A 546 4.32 -2.38 -24.22
C HIS A 546 5.38 -3.29 -24.85
N ARG A 547 5.20 -4.61 -24.76
CA ARG A 547 6.19 -5.62 -25.15
C ARG A 547 6.62 -5.57 -26.61
N LEU A 548 5.71 -5.21 -27.54
CA LEU A 548 6.07 -5.04 -28.95
C LEU A 548 7.09 -3.91 -29.13
N LEU A 549 6.96 -2.83 -28.35
CA LEU A 549 7.78 -1.63 -28.51
C LEU A 549 9.24 -1.83 -28.05
N TYR A 550 9.54 -2.86 -27.26
CA TYR A 550 10.91 -3.10 -26.79
C TYR A 550 11.93 -3.17 -27.93
N ARG A 551 11.55 -3.74 -29.07
CA ARG A 551 12.40 -3.96 -30.23
C ARG A 551 11.85 -3.35 -31.52
N LEU A 552 10.74 -2.64 -31.45
CA LEU A 552 10.18 -1.95 -32.61
C LEU A 552 11.16 -0.86 -33.06
N ARG A 553 11.57 -0.89 -34.33
CA ARG A 553 12.58 0.04 -34.86
C ARG A 553 12.12 1.50 -34.81
N GLU A 554 10.85 1.71 -35.02
CA GLU A 554 10.19 3.01 -35.02
C GLU A 554 10.20 3.67 -33.65
N ALA A 555 10.15 2.87 -32.58
CA ALA A 555 10.23 3.33 -31.19
C ALA A 555 11.66 3.69 -30.75
N ASN A 556 12.69 3.33 -31.53
CA ASN A 556 14.09 3.62 -31.19
C ASN A 556 14.39 5.12 -31.31
N ALA A 557 15.14 5.64 -30.34
CA ALA A 557 15.55 7.04 -30.33
C ALA A 557 17.00 7.22 -29.85
N PRO A 558 17.64 8.38 -30.11
CA PRO A 558 18.87 8.75 -29.46
C PRO A 558 18.67 8.79 -27.94
N TYR A 559 19.61 8.25 -27.16
CA TYR A 559 19.58 8.35 -25.70
C TYR A 559 19.65 9.83 -25.28
N PRO A 560 18.65 10.36 -24.54
CA PRO A 560 18.53 11.82 -24.35
C PRO A 560 19.51 12.39 -23.29
N GLY A 561 20.28 11.54 -22.64
CA GLY A 561 21.24 11.94 -21.59
C GLY A 561 20.74 11.63 -20.18
N PRO A 562 21.63 11.70 -19.16
CA PRO A 562 21.34 11.28 -17.78
C PRO A 562 20.43 12.25 -17.02
N ASP A 563 20.28 13.50 -17.47
CA ASP A 563 19.49 14.53 -16.78
C ASP A 563 18.12 14.76 -17.43
N TYR A 564 17.85 14.08 -18.55
CA TYR A 564 16.57 14.24 -19.26
C TYR A 564 15.41 13.67 -18.45
N MET A 565 14.45 14.51 -18.14
CA MET A 565 13.20 14.18 -17.47
C MET A 565 12.01 14.66 -18.30
N LEU A 566 10.89 13.99 -18.19
CA LEU A 566 9.63 14.33 -18.86
C LEU A 566 8.51 14.43 -17.82
N PRO A 567 7.81 15.56 -17.72
CA PRO A 567 6.71 15.70 -16.78
C PRO A 567 5.53 14.79 -17.17
N PHE A 568 4.85 14.24 -16.17
CA PHE A 568 3.58 13.55 -16.36
C PHE A 568 2.49 14.55 -16.78
N GLY A 569 1.49 14.08 -17.53
CA GLY A 569 0.38 14.91 -18.01
C GLY A 569 0.79 15.84 -19.18
N LYS A 570 1.78 15.45 -19.95
CA LYS A 570 2.19 16.18 -21.17
C LYS A 570 2.19 15.26 -22.39
N ALA A 571 1.27 15.52 -23.32
CA ALA A 571 1.17 14.80 -24.59
C ALA A 571 2.26 15.23 -25.58
N ALA A 572 2.58 14.37 -26.54
CA ALA A 572 3.39 14.69 -27.69
C ALA A 572 2.54 14.75 -28.96
N GLN A 573 2.69 15.81 -29.75
CA GLN A 573 2.20 15.80 -31.12
C GLN A 573 3.20 15.05 -32.00
N VAL A 574 2.83 13.84 -32.42
CA VAL A 574 3.70 12.97 -33.24
C VAL A 574 3.43 13.05 -34.72
N ARG A 575 2.33 13.70 -35.14
CA ARG A 575 1.99 14.01 -36.51
C ARG A 575 1.17 15.29 -36.55
N GLU A 576 1.43 16.13 -37.55
CA GLU A 576 0.64 17.33 -37.82
C GLU A 576 -0.54 17.02 -38.73
N GLY A 577 -1.58 17.87 -38.66
CA GLY A 577 -2.78 17.80 -39.51
C GLY A 577 -3.93 18.59 -38.91
N ASP A 578 -4.86 19.02 -39.77
CA ASP A 578 -5.96 19.89 -39.38
C ASP A 578 -7.36 19.33 -39.77
N ASP A 579 -7.44 18.17 -40.43
CA ASP A 579 -8.70 17.58 -40.90
C ASP A 579 -9.33 16.62 -39.88
N ALA A 580 -8.50 15.91 -39.10
CA ALA A 580 -8.93 15.03 -38.02
C ALA A 580 -7.88 14.95 -36.92
N LEU A 581 -8.32 14.56 -35.69
CA LEU A 581 -7.48 14.35 -34.53
C LEU A 581 -7.56 12.88 -34.11
N ILE A 582 -6.39 12.25 -33.89
CA ILE A 582 -6.27 10.98 -33.18
C ILE A 582 -5.63 11.24 -31.81
N VAL A 583 -6.27 10.75 -30.75
CA VAL A 583 -5.71 10.68 -29.38
C VAL A 583 -5.39 9.23 -29.07
N THR A 584 -4.15 8.94 -28.70
CA THR A 584 -3.68 7.56 -28.58
C THR A 584 -2.48 7.45 -27.63
N TRP A 585 -2.01 6.22 -27.33
CA TRP A 585 -0.83 5.94 -26.49
C TRP A 585 -0.30 4.52 -26.76
N GLY A 586 0.91 4.23 -26.32
CA GLY A 586 1.54 2.92 -26.46
C GLY A 586 1.73 2.48 -27.92
N ASP A 587 1.47 1.21 -28.23
CA ASP A 587 1.63 0.64 -29.57
C ASP A 587 0.70 1.30 -30.61
N THR A 588 -0.50 1.68 -30.19
CA THR A 588 -1.49 2.26 -31.11
C THR A 588 -1.06 3.60 -31.70
N VAL A 589 -0.02 4.25 -31.18
CA VAL A 589 0.62 5.42 -31.81
C VAL A 589 1.12 5.10 -33.23
N TYR A 590 1.86 4.00 -33.38
CA TYR A 590 2.45 3.60 -34.66
C TYR A 590 1.39 3.13 -35.66
N ARG A 591 0.40 2.39 -35.17
CA ARG A 591 -0.77 1.99 -36.03
C ARG A 591 -1.58 3.18 -36.45
N SER A 592 -1.72 4.21 -35.62
CA SER A 592 -2.40 5.45 -35.96
C SER A 592 -1.62 6.26 -36.99
N ILE A 593 -0.30 6.31 -36.93
CA ILE A 593 0.55 6.96 -37.93
C ILE A 593 0.40 6.26 -39.28
N GLU A 594 0.43 4.93 -39.30
CA GLU A 594 0.22 4.13 -40.51
C GLU A 594 -1.16 4.39 -41.13
N ALA A 595 -2.22 4.37 -40.30
CA ALA A 595 -3.59 4.66 -40.77
C ALA A 595 -3.75 6.08 -41.30
N ALA A 596 -3.20 7.09 -40.58
CA ALA A 596 -3.23 8.49 -41.02
C ALA A 596 -2.53 8.69 -42.35
N ASN A 597 -1.39 8.03 -42.60
CA ASN A 597 -0.69 8.07 -43.85
C ASN A 597 -1.50 7.42 -44.99
N ALA A 598 -2.20 6.31 -44.74
CA ALA A 598 -3.08 5.68 -45.70
C ALA A 598 -4.27 6.60 -46.08
N VAL A 599 -4.90 7.26 -45.10
CA VAL A 599 -5.99 8.21 -45.35
C VAL A 599 -5.52 9.45 -46.09
N ALA A 600 -4.36 10.00 -45.79
CA ALA A 600 -3.79 11.12 -46.52
C ALA A 600 -3.55 10.76 -48.00
N GLN A 601 -3.09 9.53 -48.28
CA GLN A 601 -2.90 9.05 -49.65
C GLN A 601 -4.23 8.84 -50.41
N SER A 602 -5.29 8.35 -49.74
CA SER A 602 -6.56 8.02 -50.35
C SER A 602 -7.52 9.20 -50.49
N THR A 603 -7.48 10.16 -49.54
CA THR A 603 -8.44 11.26 -49.42
C THR A 603 -7.83 12.64 -49.52
N GLY A 604 -6.55 12.78 -49.27
CA GLY A 604 -5.84 14.05 -49.10
C GLY A 604 -6.02 14.68 -47.72
N ALA A 605 -6.73 14.04 -46.79
CA ALA A 605 -6.96 14.58 -45.44
C ALA A 605 -5.75 14.36 -44.51
N GLU A 606 -5.34 15.40 -43.82
CA GLU A 606 -4.20 15.40 -42.88
C GLU A 606 -4.67 15.28 -41.44
N THR A 607 -4.16 14.28 -40.76
CA THR A 607 -4.57 13.91 -39.37
C THR A 607 -3.51 14.29 -38.37
N ARG A 608 -3.89 15.08 -37.36
CA ARG A 608 -3.07 15.33 -36.16
C ARG A 608 -3.11 14.11 -35.26
N ILE A 609 -1.96 13.74 -34.70
CA ILE A 609 -1.88 12.63 -33.71
C ILE A 609 -1.23 13.12 -32.44
N LEU A 610 -1.95 12.97 -31.34
CA LEU A 610 -1.45 13.21 -29.97
C LEU A 610 -1.19 11.87 -29.29
N ASP A 611 0.06 11.65 -28.89
CA ASP A 611 0.47 10.58 -28.00
C ASP A 611 0.40 11.09 -26.57
N LEU A 612 -0.47 10.51 -25.76
CA LEU A 612 -0.66 10.92 -24.37
C LEU A 612 0.56 10.67 -23.49
N ARG A 613 1.38 9.63 -23.74
CA ARG A 613 2.55 9.22 -22.95
C ARG A 613 2.23 8.81 -21.52
N THR A 614 1.25 9.46 -20.89
CA THR A 614 0.74 9.18 -19.54
C THR A 614 -0.79 9.11 -19.56
N VAL A 615 -1.34 8.16 -18.80
CA VAL A 615 -2.79 7.96 -18.68
C VAL A 615 -3.34 8.66 -17.42
N VAL A 616 -2.59 8.67 -16.33
CA VAL A 616 -2.93 9.41 -15.11
C VAL A 616 -1.68 10.14 -14.60
N PRO A 617 -1.67 11.48 -14.58
CA PRO A 617 -2.59 12.34 -15.31
C PRO A 617 -2.37 12.27 -16.82
N TRP A 618 -3.41 12.50 -17.62
CA TRP A 618 -3.29 12.73 -19.06
C TRP A 618 -3.29 14.24 -19.36
N ASP A 619 -2.84 14.62 -20.55
CA ASP A 619 -2.79 16.04 -20.98
C ASP A 619 -4.16 16.50 -21.48
N HIS A 620 -5.06 16.75 -20.53
CA HIS A 620 -6.41 17.22 -20.78
C HIS A 620 -6.43 18.51 -21.63
N ASP A 621 -5.60 19.49 -21.26
CA ASP A 621 -5.62 20.81 -21.90
C ASP A 621 -5.17 20.74 -23.37
N ALA A 622 -4.11 19.99 -23.67
CA ALA A 622 -3.65 19.82 -25.04
C ALA A 622 -4.69 19.08 -25.92
N VAL A 623 -5.34 18.05 -25.37
CA VAL A 623 -6.40 17.32 -26.08
C VAL A 623 -7.61 18.24 -26.33
N MET A 624 -8.09 18.95 -25.31
CA MET A 624 -9.25 19.85 -25.44
C MET A 624 -8.96 21.01 -26.39
N GLN A 625 -7.73 21.53 -26.42
CA GLN A 625 -7.35 22.54 -27.39
C GLN A 625 -7.38 21.96 -28.80
N ALA A 626 -6.78 20.79 -29.04
CA ALA A 626 -6.78 20.17 -30.37
C ALA A 626 -8.20 19.81 -30.85
N VAL A 627 -9.09 19.38 -29.95
CA VAL A 627 -10.51 19.13 -30.24
C VAL A 627 -11.21 20.40 -30.70
N LYS A 628 -10.99 21.53 -30.02
CA LYS A 628 -11.59 22.82 -30.37
C LYS A 628 -11.10 23.36 -31.71
N GLU A 629 -9.89 23.00 -32.11
CA GLU A 629 -9.30 23.40 -33.38
C GLU A 629 -9.80 22.55 -34.59
N ILE A 630 -10.04 21.23 -34.34
CA ILE A 630 -10.24 20.27 -35.43
C ILE A 630 -11.68 19.73 -35.49
N GLY A 631 -12.36 19.52 -34.39
CA GLY A 631 -13.76 19.10 -34.33
C GLY A 631 -14.04 17.62 -34.69
N ARG A 632 -13.10 16.87 -35.27
CA ARG A 632 -13.24 15.45 -35.70
C ARG A 632 -12.28 14.58 -34.90
N VAL A 633 -12.79 13.79 -33.96
CA VAL A 633 -11.97 13.10 -32.96
C VAL A 633 -12.11 11.59 -33.03
N LEU A 634 -10.97 10.90 -33.14
CA LEU A 634 -10.83 9.46 -33.02
C LEU A 634 -9.91 9.12 -31.83
N ILE A 635 -10.39 8.31 -30.90
CA ILE A 635 -9.59 7.82 -29.78
C ILE A 635 -9.21 6.37 -30.04
N VAL A 636 -7.92 6.06 -29.96
CA VAL A 636 -7.38 4.73 -30.28
C VAL A 636 -6.56 4.20 -29.14
N HIS A 637 -6.89 2.99 -28.65
CA HIS A 637 -6.13 2.32 -27.59
C HIS A 637 -6.26 0.80 -27.67
N GLU A 638 -5.38 0.08 -27.00
CA GLU A 638 -5.34 -1.39 -27.05
C GLU A 638 -6.22 -2.07 -26.02
N ASP A 639 -6.56 -1.43 -24.91
CA ASP A 639 -7.47 -2.02 -23.90
C ASP A 639 -8.88 -2.24 -24.49
N THR A 640 -9.76 -2.93 -23.76
CA THR A 640 -11.13 -3.23 -24.23
C THR A 640 -11.93 -1.96 -24.51
N ILE A 641 -12.86 -2.04 -25.49
CA ILE A 641 -13.71 -0.90 -25.86
C ILE A 641 -14.66 -0.49 -24.73
N THR A 642 -15.15 -1.46 -23.94
CA THR A 642 -15.99 -1.20 -22.78
C THR A 642 -15.12 -0.86 -21.57
N CYS A 643 -15.35 0.30 -20.97
CA CYS A 643 -14.64 0.81 -19.81
C CYS A 643 -13.12 1.01 -19.97
N GLY A 644 -12.53 0.81 -21.17
CA GLY A 644 -11.17 1.23 -21.43
C GLY A 644 -11.03 2.75 -21.32
N PHE A 645 -9.82 3.24 -20.98
CA PHE A 645 -9.60 4.66 -20.63
C PHE A 645 -10.02 5.64 -21.76
N GLY A 646 -10.01 5.20 -23.01
CA GLY A 646 -10.54 5.99 -24.13
C GLY A 646 -12.03 6.33 -24.00
N ALA A 647 -12.80 5.61 -23.18
CA ALA A 647 -14.20 5.96 -22.91
C ALA A 647 -14.31 7.20 -22.03
N GLU A 648 -13.40 7.34 -21.04
CA GLU A 648 -13.31 8.50 -20.16
C GLU A 648 -12.95 9.76 -20.97
N ILE A 649 -11.93 9.67 -21.82
CA ILE A 649 -11.55 10.78 -22.72
C ILE A 649 -12.71 11.18 -23.61
N ALA A 650 -13.41 10.20 -24.21
CA ALA A 650 -14.57 10.47 -25.07
C ALA A 650 -15.71 11.18 -24.30
N ALA A 651 -15.97 10.79 -23.07
CA ALA A 651 -16.98 11.40 -22.21
C ALA A 651 -16.63 12.86 -21.90
N GLN A 652 -15.38 13.15 -21.50
CA GLN A 652 -14.94 14.51 -21.20
C GLN A 652 -14.94 15.40 -22.46
N VAL A 653 -14.49 14.90 -23.61
CA VAL A 653 -14.57 15.61 -24.89
C VAL A 653 -16.02 15.94 -25.24
N ALA A 654 -16.95 14.99 -25.06
CA ALA A 654 -18.36 15.20 -25.35
C ALA A 654 -19.02 16.19 -24.38
N ASP A 655 -18.60 16.27 -23.13
CA ASP A 655 -19.12 17.20 -22.13
C ASP A 655 -18.56 18.62 -22.32
N GLU A 656 -17.23 18.75 -22.44
CA GLU A 656 -16.56 20.05 -22.37
C GLU A 656 -16.38 20.72 -23.74
N ALA A 657 -16.33 19.93 -24.82
CA ALA A 657 -16.06 20.42 -26.17
C ALA A 657 -17.17 20.11 -27.19
N PHE A 658 -18.37 19.71 -26.77
CA PHE A 658 -19.50 19.37 -27.64
C PHE A 658 -19.79 20.42 -28.72
N ALA A 659 -19.74 21.70 -28.37
CA ALA A 659 -20.02 22.79 -29.31
C ALA A 659 -18.97 22.98 -30.45
N TYR A 660 -17.84 22.29 -30.33
CA TYR A 660 -16.74 22.35 -31.30
C TYR A 660 -16.65 21.08 -32.14
N LEU A 661 -17.50 20.07 -31.86
CA LEU A 661 -17.48 18.81 -32.61
C LEU A 661 -18.20 18.93 -33.94
N ASP A 662 -17.52 18.59 -35.04
CA ASP A 662 -18.09 18.48 -36.39
C ASP A 662 -18.66 17.09 -36.67
N ALA A 663 -18.25 16.08 -35.86
CA ALA A 663 -18.66 14.68 -35.98
C ALA A 663 -18.77 14.01 -34.60
N PRO A 664 -19.48 12.87 -34.47
CA PRO A 664 -19.46 12.08 -33.25
C PRO A 664 -18.03 11.65 -32.87
N VAL A 665 -17.67 11.70 -31.58
CA VAL A 665 -16.40 11.15 -31.14
C VAL A 665 -16.38 9.64 -31.38
N LYS A 666 -15.40 9.17 -32.15
CA LYS A 666 -15.22 7.76 -32.47
C LYS A 666 -14.16 7.12 -31.58
N ARG A 667 -14.32 5.83 -31.32
CA ARG A 667 -13.31 5.02 -30.59
C ARG A 667 -12.98 3.76 -31.40
N VAL A 668 -11.71 3.42 -31.49
CA VAL A 668 -11.20 2.14 -31.99
C VAL A 668 -10.34 1.52 -30.92
N ALA A 669 -10.77 0.36 -30.39
CA ALA A 669 -10.11 -0.35 -29.31
C ALA A 669 -10.27 -1.87 -29.48
N CYS A 670 -9.71 -2.66 -28.57
CA CYS A 670 -9.96 -4.10 -28.59
C CYS A 670 -11.43 -4.43 -28.35
N ALA A 671 -11.91 -5.48 -28.97
CA ALA A 671 -13.22 -6.05 -28.67
C ALA A 671 -13.25 -6.60 -27.24
N ASP A 672 -14.45 -6.67 -26.64
CA ASP A 672 -14.66 -7.14 -25.27
C ASP A 672 -14.52 -8.67 -25.13
N VAL A 673 -13.37 -9.18 -25.48
CA VAL A 673 -13.00 -10.60 -25.36
C VAL A 673 -11.54 -10.72 -24.92
N PRO A 674 -11.14 -11.83 -24.27
CA PRO A 674 -9.74 -12.10 -23.99
C PRO A 674 -8.90 -12.14 -25.28
N SER A 675 -7.65 -11.73 -25.20
CA SER A 675 -6.73 -11.74 -26.36
C SER A 675 -6.58 -13.15 -26.94
N PRO A 676 -6.92 -13.39 -28.22
CA PRO A 676 -6.80 -14.72 -28.80
C PRO A 676 -5.39 -15.04 -29.26
N THR A 677 -5.07 -16.35 -29.34
CA THR A 677 -3.75 -16.81 -29.79
C THR A 677 -3.66 -16.94 -31.31
N HIS A 678 -4.74 -17.36 -31.99
CA HIS A 678 -4.74 -17.55 -33.44
C HIS A 678 -4.77 -16.20 -34.17
N GLN A 679 -3.86 -15.98 -35.14
CA GLN A 679 -3.67 -14.69 -35.80
C GLN A 679 -4.97 -14.11 -36.39
N ASN A 680 -5.80 -14.90 -37.10
CA ASN A 680 -7.06 -14.38 -37.67
C ASN A 680 -8.04 -13.90 -36.57
N LEU A 681 -8.08 -14.56 -35.41
CA LEU A 681 -8.90 -14.12 -34.29
C LEU A 681 -8.30 -12.89 -33.64
N PHE A 682 -6.98 -12.85 -33.54
CA PHE A 682 -6.24 -11.71 -32.96
C PHE A 682 -6.49 -10.45 -33.79
N ASP A 683 -6.33 -10.52 -35.14
CA ASP A 683 -6.59 -9.39 -36.05
C ASP A 683 -8.06 -8.95 -36.02
N ALA A 684 -8.99 -9.91 -35.79
CA ALA A 684 -10.40 -9.59 -35.69
C ALA A 684 -10.76 -8.77 -34.46
N VAL A 685 -10.01 -8.93 -33.34
CA VAL A 685 -10.31 -8.24 -32.05
C VAL A 685 -9.46 -6.99 -31.83
N MET A 686 -8.23 -6.96 -32.31
CA MET A 686 -7.30 -5.87 -32.08
C MET A 686 -7.62 -4.59 -32.86
N PRO A 687 -7.21 -3.38 -32.39
CA PRO A 687 -7.28 -2.11 -33.11
C PRO A 687 -6.20 -2.06 -34.22
N THR A 688 -6.39 -2.82 -35.30
CA THR A 688 -5.44 -2.86 -36.43
C THR A 688 -5.42 -1.53 -37.20
N SER A 689 -4.31 -1.24 -37.91
CA SER A 689 -4.21 -0.06 -38.78
C SER A 689 -5.36 0.00 -39.80
N ALA A 690 -5.83 -1.14 -40.32
CA ALA A 690 -6.98 -1.19 -41.24
C ALA A 690 -8.29 -0.73 -40.57
N LYS A 691 -8.56 -1.13 -39.33
CA LYS A 691 -9.75 -0.67 -38.60
C LYS A 691 -9.66 0.82 -38.25
N ILE A 692 -8.47 1.29 -37.90
CA ILE A 692 -8.22 2.72 -37.64
C ILE A 692 -8.42 3.52 -38.93
N THR A 693 -7.87 3.06 -40.07
CA THR A 693 -8.05 3.68 -41.38
C THR A 693 -9.53 3.80 -41.73
N ALA A 694 -10.29 2.71 -41.58
CA ALA A 694 -11.73 2.72 -41.91
C ALA A 694 -12.52 3.71 -41.04
N ALA A 695 -12.24 3.75 -39.75
CA ALA A 695 -12.87 4.69 -38.83
C ALA A 695 -12.49 6.14 -39.14
N LEU A 696 -11.23 6.39 -39.46
CA LEU A 696 -10.72 7.72 -39.82
C LEU A 696 -11.30 8.20 -41.16
N GLU A 697 -11.38 7.34 -42.22
CA GLU A 697 -12.02 7.67 -43.45
C GLU A 697 -13.52 7.99 -43.30
N GLU A 698 -14.22 7.30 -42.43
CA GLU A 698 -15.60 7.64 -42.09
C GLU A 698 -15.67 9.02 -41.41
N LEU A 699 -14.75 9.30 -40.48
CA LEU A 699 -14.73 10.55 -39.70
C LEU A 699 -14.43 11.77 -40.59
N VAL A 700 -13.48 11.68 -41.53
CA VAL A 700 -13.13 12.80 -42.40
C VAL A 700 -14.19 13.10 -43.50
N ARG A 701 -15.18 12.22 -43.70
CA ARG A 701 -16.30 12.45 -44.59
C ARG A 701 -17.47 13.20 -43.95
N PHE A 702 -17.47 13.32 -42.65
CA PHE A 702 -18.43 14.16 -41.93
C PHE A 702 -18.16 15.64 -42.21
#